data_c100ec8529275fa0a64f4dd71898ff4c
#
_entry.id   c100ec8529275fa0a64f4dd71898ff4c
#
_cell.length_a   1.000
_cell.length_b   1.000
_cell.length_c   1.000
_cell.angle_alpha   90.00
_cell.angle_beta   90.00
_cell.angle_gamma   90.00
#
_symmetry.space_group_name_H-M   'P 1'
#
loop_
_entity.id
_entity.type
_entity.pdbx_description
1 polymer ?
#
loop_
_entity_poly.entity_id
_entity_poly.type
_entity_poly.pdbx_seq_one_letter_code
_entity_poly.pdbx_strand_id
1 'polypeptide(L)'
;MDDPLASSLIYLASYHGRAVSRDALLGGLPILDGRLSVPLYDRAAQRAGLQTEAVKRDIANIPALVLPAVLIMKNGTTLILLEFDKSGSNVKVLDPSPTNNIPQLQAIQTISAGYTGYAFFVRATVESNARVVAAGDLPRSHWFWSVVKVNWRSYGHIALAAFLINMLALATPLFTMSVYDRVVPNGALPSLIALSIGMGLAIAFDFIFRTVRSRMIDVTGKTIDVILAANIFEHVMAVKMAQRPASVGILANQLRDFDSVREFFTSGSVVSATDLLFAMLFVGILFVIAGPLAWIPLVMLPVMLLIGLALQRPLNRAMKRQQAEAAARHGVLVESLSGLETIRATGAESRMQTAWERSVAATARSGEDVHFWASLALTSANTAQQLTSLALIVVGVFLILDGKLTVGALVAANMLAGRVLAPIAGIASVITRGTQTLSSLKAIDRIMSLERERSPARAYVSRQIRDGAIAFDGVSFTYPNAPGKALDKVSFKIEGGEKVGIIGRIGSGKTTVGRLLLGFYEAQEGRILVDGVDSRQYDPSDLRSGVGFAMQDTELFFGKLRDNIALGKPEATDEEVLAAARLAGVEAFVAGHPMGYDMPISEGGRSLSGGQKQAIGLARVLIRKPRILFLDEPTAHFDIRSEAEFLDRLRTLREAQITIVISTHRLSLLNMVDRLLLFDNGRLVADGPRDKVLALLQGKPAPSTPSQDQMPAAAEQPASPMARSNVV
;
A
#
# COMPACT_ATOMS: atom_id res chain seq x y z
N MET A 1 8.65 -24.74 -8.50
CA MET A 1 10.01 -24.16 -8.66
C MET A 1 10.60 -23.99 -7.27
N ASP A 2 11.85 -24.42 -7.09
CA ASP A 2 12.57 -24.21 -5.82
C ASP A 2 12.93 -22.74 -5.69
N ASP A 3 12.52 -22.14 -4.58
CA ASP A 3 12.92 -20.80 -4.13
C ASP A 3 13.79 -20.95 -2.88
N PRO A 4 15.11 -20.96 -3.04
CA PRO A 4 16.03 -21.24 -1.94
C PRO A 4 15.93 -20.26 -0.79
N LEU A 5 15.66 -18.97 -1.08
CA LEU A 5 15.50 -17.92 -0.07
C LEU A 5 14.21 -18.12 0.73
N ALA A 6 13.08 -18.39 0.06
CA ALA A 6 11.82 -18.66 0.75
C ALA A 6 11.89 -19.96 1.57
N SER A 7 12.50 -21.03 1.01
CA SER A 7 12.68 -22.29 1.71
C SER A 7 13.54 -22.15 2.97
N SER A 8 14.59 -21.30 2.93
CA SER A 8 15.41 -21.01 4.10
C SER A 8 14.62 -20.34 5.22
N LEU A 9 13.71 -19.38 4.89
CA LEU A 9 12.87 -18.73 5.88
C LEU A 9 11.80 -19.67 6.45
N ILE A 10 11.20 -20.50 5.62
CA ILE A 10 10.22 -21.52 6.09
C ILE A 10 10.88 -22.47 7.08
N TYR A 11 12.09 -22.95 6.75
CA TYR A 11 12.86 -23.82 7.67
C TYR A 11 13.18 -23.10 8.98
N LEU A 12 13.71 -21.89 8.92
CA LEU A 12 14.09 -21.12 10.11
C LEU A 12 12.88 -20.70 10.95
N ALA A 13 11.74 -20.40 10.33
CA ALA A 13 10.51 -20.19 11.06
C ALA A 13 10.08 -21.44 11.82
N SER A 14 10.13 -22.60 11.17
CA SER A 14 9.85 -23.90 11.82
C SER A 14 10.86 -24.21 12.94
N TYR A 15 12.15 -23.93 12.74
CA TYR A 15 13.20 -24.08 13.74
C TYR A 15 12.92 -23.25 15.01
N HIS A 16 12.33 -22.06 14.85
CA HIS A 16 11.89 -21.20 15.95
C HIS A 16 10.46 -21.47 16.42
N GLY A 17 9.88 -22.62 16.07
CA GLY A 17 8.54 -23.05 16.51
C GLY A 17 7.37 -22.35 15.83
N ARG A 18 7.58 -21.73 14.68
CA ARG A 18 6.56 -21.04 13.89
C ARG A 18 6.41 -21.69 12.53
N ALA A 19 5.29 -22.37 12.30
CA ALA A 19 4.97 -22.90 10.98
C ALA A 19 4.42 -21.78 10.09
N VAL A 20 5.06 -21.52 8.95
CA VAL A 20 4.64 -20.51 7.97
C VAL A 20 4.59 -21.18 6.59
N SER A 21 3.48 -20.99 5.86
CA SER A 21 3.38 -21.46 4.48
C SER A 21 4.12 -20.51 3.52
N ARG A 22 4.42 -21.03 2.33
CA ARG A 22 5.02 -20.20 1.26
C ARG A 22 4.10 -19.05 0.88
N ASP A 23 2.79 -19.30 0.75
CA ASP A 23 1.80 -18.30 0.37
C ASP A 23 1.67 -17.19 1.44
N ALA A 24 1.70 -17.56 2.72
CA ALA A 24 1.72 -16.61 3.83
C ALA A 24 3.01 -15.78 3.89
N LEU A 25 4.16 -16.39 3.55
CA LEU A 25 5.44 -15.72 3.51
C LEU A 25 5.54 -14.69 2.39
N LEU A 26 5.11 -15.08 1.18
CA LEU A 26 5.29 -14.31 -0.04
C LEU A 26 4.10 -13.39 -0.37
N GLY A 27 2.91 -13.66 0.19
CA GLY A 27 1.67 -12.95 -0.11
C GLY A 27 1.80 -11.42 0.04
N GLY A 28 1.54 -10.64 -1.03
CA GLY A 28 1.60 -9.17 -1.03
C GLY A 28 3.01 -8.57 -1.02
N LEU A 29 4.09 -9.36 -1.20
CA LEU A 29 5.41 -8.83 -1.51
C LEU A 29 5.55 -8.57 -3.02
N PRO A 30 6.29 -7.54 -3.44
CA PRO A 30 6.54 -7.24 -4.85
C PRO A 30 7.57 -8.24 -5.42
N ILE A 31 7.13 -9.45 -5.72
CA ILE A 31 7.96 -10.55 -6.18
C ILE A 31 7.97 -10.56 -7.71
N LEU A 32 9.15 -10.66 -8.30
CA LEU A 32 9.35 -10.88 -9.72
C LEU A 32 9.54 -12.39 -9.96
N ASP A 33 8.85 -12.94 -10.95
CA ASP A 33 8.96 -14.34 -11.39
C ASP A 33 8.73 -15.39 -10.27
N GLY A 34 7.93 -15.04 -9.26
CA GLY A 34 7.54 -15.94 -8.17
C GLY A 34 8.68 -16.36 -7.23
N ARG A 35 9.85 -15.69 -7.28
CA ARG A 35 11.02 -15.96 -6.43
C ARG A 35 11.33 -14.80 -5.53
N LEU A 36 11.68 -15.11 -4.28
CA LEU A 36 12.12 -14.12 -3.31
C LEU A 36 13.51 -13.57 -3.69
N SER A 37 13.62 -12.25 -3.73
CA SER A 37 14.90 -11.57 -3.97
C SER A 37 15.59 -11.18 -2.65
N VAL A 38 16.93 -11.03 -2.69
CA VAL A 38 17.74 -10.62 -1.52
C VAL A 38 17.21 -9.34 -0.85
N PRO A 39 16.84 -8.27 -1.59
CA PRO A 39 16.29 -7.05 -0.98
C PRO A 39 14.94 -7.25 -0.26
N LEU A 40 14.17 -8.27 -0.62
CA LEU A 40 12.88 -8.57 -0.01
C LEU A 40 12.99 -9.57 1.14
N TYR A 41 14.18 -10.15 1.38
CA TYR A 41 14.38 -11.20 2.36
C TYR A 41 13.99 -10.77 3.78
N ASP A 42 14.38 -9.55 4.20
CA ASP A 42 14.01 -9.01 5.51
C ASP A 42 12.50 -8.81 5.67
N ARG A 43 11.85 -8.27 4.63
CA ARG A 43 10.38 -8.10 4.63
C ARG A 43 9.62 -9.43 4.70
N ALA A 44 10.14 -10.46 4.02
CA ALA A 44 9.60 -11.81 4.10
C ALA A 44 9.83 -12.42 5.49
N ALA A 45 11.02 -12.26 6.06
CA ALA A 45 11.38 -12.73 7.40
C ALA A 45 10.48 -12.10 8.48
N GLN A 46 10.22 -10.81 8.41
CA GLN A 46 9.30 -10.12 9.34
C GLN A 46 7.90 -10.73 9.33
N ARG A 47 7.41 -11.20 8.18
CA ARG A 47 6.14 -11.92 8.06
C ARG A 47 6.16 -13.29 8.74
N ALA A 48 7.31 -13.95 8.73
CA ALA A 48 7.53 -15.19 9.47
C ALA A 48 7.76 -14.95 10.97
N GLY A 49 7.72 -13.69 11.44
CA GLY A 49 8.06 -13.34 12.81
C GLY A 49 9.55 -13.47 13.11
N LEU A 50 10.38 -13.29 12.11
CA LEU A 50 11.83 -13.32 12.19
C LEU A 50 12.40 -11.92 11.90
N GLN A 51 13.56 -11.62 12.47
CA GLN A 51 14.36 -10.44 12.13
C GLN A 51 15.64 -10.91 11.46
N THR A 52 16.06 -10.21 10.41
CA THR A 52 17.26 -10.55 9.67
C THR A 52 18.19 -9.36 9.57
N GLU A 53 19.49 -9.64 9.55
CA GLU A 53 20.55 -8.66 9.32
C GLU A 53 21.49 -9.20 8.25
N ALA A 54 21.62 -8.47 7.13
CA ALA A 54 22.55 -8.84 6.07
C ALA A 54 23.95 -8.37 6.43
N VAL A 55 24.90 -9.30 6.50
CA VAL A 55 26.28 -9.02 6.91
C VAL A 55 27.26 -9.60 5.89
N LYS A 56 28.30 -8.84 5.57
CA LYS A 56 29.42 -9.33 4.75
C LYS A 56 30.53 -9.84 5.69
N ARG A 57 30.67 -11.18 5.76
CA ARG A 57 31.69 -11.84 6.59
C ARG A 57 32.12 -13.18 6.01
N ASP A 58 33.38 -13.55 6.22
CA ASP A 58 33.86 -14.89 5.94
C ASP A 58 33.26 -15.90 6.92
N ILE A 59 33.04 -17.14 6.47
CA ILE A 59 32.38 -18.19 7.27
C ILE A 59 33.08 -18.41 8.60
N ALA A 60 34.43 -18.46 8.59
CA ALA A 60 35.24 -18.66 9.81
C ALA A 60 35.06 -17.54 10.85
N ASN A 61 34.65 -16.35 10.43
CA ASN A 61 34.48 -15.17 11.28
C ASN A 61 33.04 -14.96 11.75
N ILE A 62 32.10 -15.87 11.44
CA ILE A 62 30.73 -15.80 11.92
C ILE A 62 30.69 -16.28 13.38
N PRO A 63 30.20 -15.45 14.32
CA PRO A 63 30.13 -15.86 15.73
C PRO A 63 29.09 -16.99 15.93
N ALA A 64 29.45 -18.01 16.74
CA ALA A 64 28.54 -19.10 17.06
C ALA A 64 27.18 -18.65 17.69
N LEU A 65 27.21 -17.48 18.38
CA LEU A 65 26.02 -16.91 19.04
C LEU A 65 24.92 -16.40 18.06
N VAL A 66 25.27 -16.19 16.78
CA VAL A 66 24.31 -15.70 15.77
C VAL A 66 23.75 -16.81 14.89
N LEU A 67 24.09 -18.04 15.17
CA LEU A 67 23.57 -19.20 14.46
C LEU A 67 22.13 -19.53 14.92
N PRO A 68 21.28 -20.02 14.02
CA PRO A 68 21.54 -20.36 12.62
C PRO A 68 21.63 -19.13 11.70
N ALA A 69 22.52 -19.20 10.69
CA ALA A 69 22.71 -18.15 9.70
C ALA A 69 22.50 -18.69 8.27
N VAL A 70 21.98 -17.85 7.38
CA VAL A 70 21.77 -18.22 5.97
C VAL A 70 22.90 -17.68 5.12
N LEU A 71 23.62 -18.56 4.45
CA LEU A 71 24.72 -18.25 3.54
C LEU A 71 24.20 -18.12 2.11
N ILE A 72 24.57 -17.07 1.41
CA ILE A 72 24.22 -16.87 -0.01
C ILE A 72 25.34 -17.44 -0.86
N MET A 73 25.02 -18.42 -1.73
CA MET A 73 25.98 -19.07 -2.59
C MET A 73 26.06 -18.38 -3.98
N LYS A 74 27.20 -18.47 -4.65
CA LYS A 74 27.43 -17.88 -6.00
C LYS A 74 26.52 -18.45 -7.10
N ASN A 75 26.05 -19.69 -6.91
CA ASN A 75 25.12 -20.34 -7.81
C ASN A 75 23.64 -19.93 -7.59
N GLY A 76 23.37 -18.97 -6.70
CA GLY A 76 22.04 -18.53 -6.35
C GLY A 76 21.28 -19.42 -5.37
N THR A 77 21.89 -20.49 -4.85
CA THR A 77 21.31 -21.31 -3.78
C THR A 77 21.61 -20.72 -2.41
N THR A 78 20.96 -21.23 -1.37
CA THR A 78 21.21 -20.87 0.04
C THR A 78 21.59 -22.09 0.83
N LEU A 79 22.49 -21.93 1.79
CA LEU A 79 22.81 -22.94 2.80
C LEU A 79 22.56 -22.35 4.20
N ILE A 80 21.98 -23.15 5.08
CA ILE A 80 21.78 -22.75 6.48
C ILE A 80 22.91 -23.30 7.31
N LEU A 81 23.71 -22.43 7.89
CA LEU A 81 24.78 -22.75 8.82
C LEU A 81 24.18 -22.94 10.22
N LEU A 82 24.20 -24.17 10.73
CA LEU A 82 23.58 -24.52 12.01
C LEU A 82 24.57 -24.48 13.18
N GLU A 83 25.75 -25.07 12.99
CA GLU A 83 26.73 -25.27 14.08
C GLU A 83 28.16 -25.42 13.54
N PHE A 84 29.15 -24.94 14.30
CA PHE A 84 30.56 -25.23 14.05
C PHE A 84 30.97 -26.52 14.75
N ASP A 85 31.75 -27.34 14.08
CA ASP A 85 32.34 -28.51 14.72
C ASP A 85 33.39 -28.08 15.75
N LYS A 86 33.64 -28.92 16.75
CA LYS A 86 34.63 -28.68 17.81
C LYS A 86 36.06 -28.46 17.28
N SER A 87 36.38 -29.00 16.11
CA SER A 87 37.68 -28.81 15.44
C SER A 87 37.82 -27.44 14.76
N GLY A 88 36.76 -26.70 14.55
CA GLY A 88 36.72 -25.41 13.81
C GLY A 88 37.02 -25.53 12.31
N SER A 89 37.23 -26.74 11.77
CA SER A 89 37.50 -27.00 10.35
C SER A 89 36.29 -27.40 9.55
N ASN A 90 35.27 -27.95 10.22
CA ASN A 90 34.01 -28.40 9.61
C ASN A 90 32.83 -27.64 10.18
N VAL A 91 31.80 -27.54 9.40
CA VAL A 91 30.52 -26.88 9.77
C VAL A 91 29.36 -27.77 9.42
N LYS A 92 28.34 -27.75 10.24
CA LYS A 92 27.07 -28.42 10.00
C LYS A 92 26.17 -27.47 9.21
N VAL A 93 25.93 -27.83 7.97
CA VAL A 93 25.10 -27.06 7.04
C VAL A 93 23.89 -27.83 6.58
N LEU A 94 22.85 -27.13 6.22
CA LEU A 94 21.61 -27.70 5.72
C LEU A 94 21.23 -26.96 4.42
N ASP A 95 20.93 -27.75 3.39
CA ASP A 95 20.30 -27.26 2.18
C ASP A 95 18.78 -27.22 2.43
N PRO A 96 18.12 -26.04 2.38
CA PRO A 96 16.70 -25.91 2.69
C PRO A 96 15.79 -26.39 1.58
N SER A 97 16.32 -27.08 0.54
CA SER A 97 15.50 -27.63 -0.53
C SER A 97 14.59 -28.75 0.01
N PRO A 98 13.34 -28.91 -0.52
CA PRO A 98 12.40 -29.92 -0.03
C PRO A 98 12.92 -31.35 -0.14
N THR A 99 13.87 -31.58 -1.04
CA THR A 99 14.44 -32.92 -1.31
C THR A 99 15.63 -33.28 -0.45
N ASN A 100 16.30 -32.33 0.20
CA ASN A 100 17.59 -32.57 0.90
C ASN A 100 17.65 -31.90 2.29
N ASN A 101 16.59 -31.99 3.05
CA ASN A 101 16.45 -31.32 4.37
C ASN A 101 17.17 -32.08 5.50
N ILE A 102 18.37 -32.60 5.23
CA ILE A 102 19.19 -33.34 6.21
C ILE A 102 20.46 -32.55 6.48
N PRO A 103 20.77 -32.22 7.74
CA PRO A 103 22.02 -31.54 8.09
C PRO A 103 23.24 -32.38 7.72
N GLN A 104 24.19 -31.78 7.02
CA GLN A 104 25.43 -32.43 6.57
C GLN A 104 26.64 -31.74 7.16
N LEU A 105 27.68 -32.50 7.51
CA LEU A 105 28.94 -31.96 7.95
C LEU A 105 29.83 -31.72 6.71
N GLN A 106 30.23 -30.48 6.47
CA GLN A 106 31.07 -30.10 5.34
C GLN A 106 32.27 -29.27 5.78
N ALA A 107 33.39 -29.39 5.07
CA ALA A 107 34.56 -28.60 5.34
C ALA A 107 34.32 -27.12 4.96
N ILE A 108 34.75 -26.19 5.80
CA ILE A 108 34.61 -24.75 5.59
C ILE A 108 35.23 -24.33 4.25
N GLN A 109 36.36 -24.93 3.85
CA GLN A 109 37.04 -24.62 2.58
C GLN A 109 36.15 -24.92 1.36
N THR A 110 35.40 -26.03 1.39
CA THR A 110 34.51 -26.43 0.31
C THR A 110 33.35 -25.44 0.15
N ILE A 111 32.79 -25.00 1.26
CA ILE A 111 31.64 -24.03 1.22
C ILE A 111 32.18 -22.63 0.86
N SER A 112 33.34 -22.23 1.37
CA SER A 112 33.92 -20.91 1.10
C SER A 112 34.22 -20.67 -0.37
N ALA A 113 34.57 -21.69 -1.15
CA ALA A 113 34.79 -21.60 -2.60
C ALA A 113 33.53 -21.15 -3.36
N GLY A 114 32.34 -21.60 -2.92
CA GLY A 114 31.06 -21.24 -3.51
C GLY A 114 30.31 -20.08 -2.81
N TYR A 115 30.83 -19.55 -1.71
CA TYR A 115 30.18 -18.52 -0.90
C TYR A 115 30.39 -17.12 -1.48
N THR A 116 29.36 -16.25 -1.45
CA THR A 116 29.43 -14.88 -1.95
C THR A 116 30.08 -13.89 -0.97
N GLY A 117 30.28 -14.30 0.28
CA GLY A 117 30.70 -13.43 1.38
C GLY A 117 29.53 -12.76 2.13
N TYR A 118 28.29 -12.98 1.72
CA TYR A 118 27.12 -12.40 2.37
C TYR A 118 26.30 -13.47 3.09
N ALA A 119 25.99 -13.19 4.36
CA ALA A 119 25.13 -14.03 5.19
C ALA A 119 23.99 -13.21 5.79
N PHE A 120 22.84 -13.85 6.01
CA PHE A 120 21.78 -13.31 6.85
C PHE A 120 21.84 -13.94 8.24
N PHE A 121 21.97 -13.09 9.26
CA PHE A 121 21.75 -13.49 10.63
C PHE A 121 20.27 -13.42 10.95
N VAL A 122 19.69 -14.52 11.40
CA VAL A 122 18.25 -14.65 11.57
C VAL A 122 17.94 -14.92 13.05
N ARG A 123 17.04 -14.13 13.61
CA ARG A 123 16.59 -14.26 15.01
C ARG A 123 15.07 -14.26 15.07
N ALA A 124 14.50 -15.02 16.01
CA ALA A 124 13.08 -14.89 16.28
C ALA A 124 12.77 -13.49 16.84
N THR A 125 11.73 -12.86 16.35
CA THR A 125 11.20 -11.64 16.98
C THR A 125 10.70 -12.03 18.36
N VAL A 126 11.26 -11.45 19.41
CA VAL A 126 10.78 -11.66 20.78
C VAL A 126 9.35 -11.12 20.84
N GLU A 127 8.37 -12.00 20.97
CA GLU A 127 7.01 -11.57 21.32
C GLU A 127 7.09 -10.93 22.71
N SER A 128 6.98 -9.60 22.76
CA SER A 128 6.63 -8.95 24.00
C SER A 128 5.31 -9.58 24.46
N ASN A 129 5.36 -10.30 25.58
CA ASN A 129 4.22 -11.01 26.16
C ASN A 129 2.94 -10.20 25.98
N ALA A 130 1.84 -10.82 25.58
CA ALA A 130 0.53 -10.18 25.39
C ALA A 130 0.07 -9.33 26.62
N ARG A 131 0.63 -9.59 27.80
CA ARG A 131 0.48 -8.77 29.01
C ARG A 131 1.23 -7.42 28.96
N VAL A 132 2.32 -7.30 28.20
CA VAL A 132 3.07 -6.05 28.01
C VAL A 132 2.40 -5.19 26.93
N VAL A 133 1.76 -5.81 25.93
CA VAL A 133 0.96 -5.10 24.91
C VAL A 133 -0.34 -4.51 25.50
N ALA A 134 -0.89 -5.13 26.57
CA ALA A 134 -2.02 -4.58 27.31
C ALA A 134 -1.64 -3.46 28.31
N ALA A 135 -0.35 -3.30 28.61
CA ALA A 135 0.16 -2.34 29.59
C ALA A 135 0.88 -1.13 28.94
N GLY A 136 0.33 -0.59 27.87
CA GLY A 136 0.73 0.72 27.37
C GLY A 136 1.67 0.69 26.18
N ASP A 137 1.19 1.36 25.18
CA ASP A 137 1.85 1.96 24.03
C ASP A 137 3.39 2.01 24.11
N LEU A 138 4.04 0.97 23.59
CA LEU A 138 5.33 1.21 22.97
C LEU A 138 5.05 2.17 21.80
N PRO A 139 5.68 3.34 21.73
CA PRO A 139 5.42 4.28 20.67
C PRO A 139 5.71 3.58 19.35
N ARG A 140 4.65 3.20 18.63
CA ARG A 140 4.77 2.77 17.24
C ARG A 140 5.49 3.91 16.55
N SER A 141 6.73 3.68 16.13
CA SER A 141 7.49 4.70 15.45
C SER A 141 6.62 5.19 14.28
N HIS A 142 6.29 6.47 14.28
CA HIS A 142 5.41 7.07 13.29
C HIS A 142 5.95 6.74 11.89
N TRP A 143 5.14 6.16 11.02
CA TRP A 143 5.51 5.64 9.70
C TRP A 143 6.36 6.63 8.88
N PHE A 144 6.09 7.93 9.01
CA PHE A 144 6.81 9.01 8.36
C PHE A 144 8.09 9.40 9.11
N TRP A 145 7.97 9.74 10.41
CA TRP A 145 9.10 10.25 11.20
C TRP A 145 10.19 9.22 11.45
N SER A 146 9.88 7.93 11.44
CA SER A 146 10.89 6.88 11.55
C SER A 146 11.86 6.90 10.37
N VAL A 147 11.34 7.06 9.15
CA VAL A 147 12.16 7.11 7.93
C VAL A 147 13.01 8.39 7.89
N VAL A 148 12.42 9.53 8.29
CA VAL A 148 13.16 10.81 8.36
C VAL A 148 14.29 10.72 9.39
N LYS A 149 14.03 10.15 10.58
CA LYS A 149 15.04 10.01 11.64
C LYS A 149 16.21 9.12 11.23
N VAL A 150 15.98 8.04 10.50
CA VAL A 150 17.08 7.17 10.01
C VAL A 150 18.03 7.95 9.08
N ASN A 151 17.51 8.93 8.34
CA ASN A 151 18.29 9.74 7.40
C ASN A 151 18.85 11.05 8.01
N TRP A 152 18.85 11.23 9.34
CA TRP A 152 19.26 12.47 10.00
C TRP A 152 20.67 12.93 9.64
N ARG A 153 21.60 11.99 9.38
CA ARG A 153 22.98 12.31 8.97
C ARG A 153 23.02 13.07 7.64
N SER A 154 22.17 12.70 6.68
CA SER A 154 22.07 13.41 5.39
C SER A 154 21.60 14.86 5.59
N TYR A 155 20.62 15.07 6.47
CA TYR A 155 20.18 16.43 6.83
C TYR A 155 21.27 17.22 7.55
N GLY A 156 22.12 16.57 8.37
CA GLY A 156 23.29 17.18 8.98
C GLY A 156 24.31 17.68 7.94
N HIS A 157 24.58 16.93 6.90
CA HIS A 157 25.46 17.37 5.79
C HIS A 157 24.82 18.53 4.98
N ILE A 158 23.49 18.50 4.75
CA ILE A 158 22.77 19.61 4.09
C ILE A 158 22.87 20.88 4.94
N ALA A 159 22.72 20.79 6.26
CA ALA A 159 22.85 21.91 7.18
C ALA A 159 24.28 22.47 7.19
N LEU A 160 25.31 21.60 7.15
CA LEU A 160 26.71 22.02 7.04
C LEU A 160 26.98 22.77 5.72
N ALA A 161 26.48 22.25 4.61
CA ALA A 161 26.58 22.93 3.32
C ALA A 161 25.86 24.30 3.34
N ALA A 162 24.68 24.39 3.95
CA ALA A 162 23.98 25.65 4.14
C ALA A 162 24.78 26.64 4.99
N PHE A 163 25.41 26.18 6.08
CA PHE A 163 26.31 26.99 6.89
C PHE A 163 27.46 27.58 6.07
N LEU A 164 28.17 26.75 5.29
CA LEU A 164 29.28 27.19 4.46
C LEU A 164 28.84 28.19 3.38
N ILE A 165 27.71 27.95 2.73
CA ILE A 165 27.13 28.90 1.75
C ILE A 165 26.83 30.27 2.42
N ASN A 166 26.23 30.26 3.60
CA ASN A 166 25.90 31.50 4.31
C ASN A 166 27.16 32.22 4.82
N MET A 167 28.22 31.50 5.16
CA MET A 167 29.52 32.08 5.48
C MET A 167 30.16 32.75 4.25
N LEU A 168 30.18 32.05 3.10
CA LEU A 168 30.68 32.60 1.83
C LEU A 168 29.87 33.78 1.34
N ALA A 169 28.58 33.84 1.70
CA ALA A 169 27.70 34.95 1.37
C ALA A 169 28.14 36.31 1.96
N LEU A 170 28.95 36.27 3.05
CA LEU A 170 29.56 37.47 3.65
C LEU A 170 30.73 38.02 2.82
N ALA A 171 31.32 37.21 1.95
CA ALA A 171 32.47 37.63 1.15
C ALA A 171 32.17 38.87 0.29
N THR A 172 31.01 38.91 -0.34
CA THR A 172 30.62 40.07 -1.22
C THR A 172 30.48 41.37 -0.47
N PRO A 173 29.72 41.48 0.65
CA PRO A 173 29.66 42.76 1.43
C PRO A 173 31.03 43.19 1.98
N LEU A 174 31.84 42.22 2.48
CA LEU A 174 33.17 42.55 3.04
C LEU A 174 34.16 42.96 1.96
N PHE A 175 34.11 42.32 0.78
CA PHE A 175 34.90 42.73 -0.37
C PHE A 175 34.53 44.16 -0.78
N THR A 176 33.26 44.43 -0.95
CA THR A 176 32.77 45.80 -1.35
C THR A 176 33.18 46.83 -0.31
N MET A 177 33.01 46.56 0.99
CA MET A 177 33.45 47.44 2.07
C MET A 177 34.95 47.72 1.97
N SER A 178 35.80 46.73 1.81
CA SER A 178 37.25 46.86 1.71
C SER A 178 37.68 47.69 0.50
N VAL A 179 36.97 47.53 -0.63
CA VAL A 179 37.23 48.27 -1.86
C VAL A 179 36.94 49.77 -1.64
N TYR A 180 35.76 50.14 -1.09
CA TYR A 180 35.38 51.52 -0.90
C TYR A 180 36.17 52.20 0.22
N ASP A 181 36.55 51.51 1.29
CA ASP A 181 37.21 52.13 2.45
C ASP A 181 38.75 52.13 2.34
N ARG A 182 39.36 51.19 1.58
CA ARG A 182 40.79 51.07 1.54
C ARG A 182 41.40 51.20 0.13
N VAL A 183 40.81 50.55 -0.86
CA VAL A 183 41.36 50.49 -2.21
C VAL A 183 41.15 51.83 -2.94
N VAL A 184 39.93 52.36 -2.98
CA VAL A 184 39.59 53.56 -3.70
C VAL A 184 40.30 54.82 -3.11
N PRO A 185 40.27 55.05 -1.79
CA PRO A 185 40.92 56.24 -1.22
C PRO A 185 42.43 56.28 -1.37
N ASN A 186 43.08 55.07 -1.32
CA ASN A 186 44.53 54.98 -1.31
C ASN A 186 45.14 54.55 -2.67
N GLY A 187 44.34 54.33 -3.71
CA GLY A 187 44.82 53.88 -5.01
C GLY A 187 45.50 52.49 -4.97
N ALA A 188 45.14 51.63 -3.99
CA ALA A 188 45.85 50.39 -3.67
C ALA A 188 45.54 49.26 -4.64
N LEU A 189 46.02 49.33 -5.90
CA LEU A 189 45.81 48.33 -6.95
C LEU A 189 46.29 46.90 -6.57
N PRO A 190 47.45 46.67 -5.90
CA PRO A 190 47.82 45.34 -5.49
C PRO A 190 46.80 44.69 -4.52
N SER A 191 46.25 45.48 -3.61
CA SER A 191 45.20 45.01 -2.70
C SER A 191 43.93 44.64 -3.43
N LEU A 192 43.54 45.39 -4.48
CA LEU A 192 42.38 45.10 -5.32
C LEU A 192 42.55 43.72 -6.01
N ILE A 193 43.72 43.46 -6.58
CA ILE A 193 44.00 42.21 -7.26
C ILE A 193 43.89 41.01 -6.27
N ALA A 194 44.50 41.13 -5.09
CA ALA A 194 44.46 40.08 -4.07
C ALA A 194 43.00 39.83 -3.58
N LEU A 195 42.25 40.90 -3.29
CA LEU A 195 40.83 40.79 -2.90
C LEU A 195 39.96 40.22 -4.03
N SER A 196 40.21 40.57 -5.30
CA SER A 196 39.49 40.05 -6.45
C SER A 196 39.73 38.55 -6.68
N ILE A 197 40.96 38.08 -6.50
CA ILE A 197 41.31 36.64 -6.55
C ILE A 197 40.56 35.92 -5.42
N GLY A 198 40.62 36.42 -4.20
CA GLY A 198 39.90 35.86 -3.06
C GLY A 198 38.37 35.80 -3.28
N MET A 199 37.82 36.85 -3.83
CA MET A 199 36.38 36.92 -4.20
C MET A 199 36.02 35.92 -5.29
N GLY A 200 36.87 35.77 -6.32
CA GLY A 200 36.70 34.79 -7.38
C GLY A 200 36.66 33.37 -6.82
N LEU A 201 37.58 33.02 -5.88
CA LEU A 201 37.57 31.76 -5.20
C LEU A 201 36.31 31.55 -4.34
N ALA A 202 35.87 32.61 -3.60
CA ALA A 202 34.63 32.53 -2.80
C ALA A 202 33.41 32.26 -3.66
N ILE A 203 33.28 32.88 -4.84
CA ILE A 203 32.22 32.64 -5.81
C ILE A 203 32.27 31.21 -6.34
N ALA A 204 33.48 30.69 -6.67
CA ALA A 204 33.65 29.33 -7.14
C ALA A 204 33.23 28.31 -6.10
N PHE A 205 33.63 28.49 -4.83
CA PHE A 205 33.21 27.63 -3.73
C PHE A 205 31.72 27.75 -3.45
N ASP A 206 31.14 28.95 -3.48
CA ASP A 206 29.67 29.13 -3.31
C ASP A 206 28.91 28.35 -4.38
N PHE A 207 29.33 28.40 -5.64
CA PHE A 207 28.73 27.63 -6.71
C PHE A 207 28.82 26.12 -6.45
N ILE A 208 30.01 25.63 -6.06
CA ILE A 208 30.22 24.21 -5.77
C ILE A 208 29.31 23.76 -4.61
N PHE A 209 29.32 24.49 -3.49
CA PHE A 209 28.51 24.11 -2.32
C PHE A 209 27.00 24.18 -2.59
N ARG A 210 26.51 25.14 -3.36
CA ARG A 210 25.10 25.20 -3.80
C ARG A 210 24.75 23.99 -4.65
N THR A 211 25.60 23.62 -5.58
CA THR A 211 25.38 22.45 -6.46
C THR A 211 25.39 21.15 -5.65
N VAL A 212 26.37 20.98 -4.74
CA VAL A 212 26.44 19.81 -3.87
C VAL A 212 25.23 19.74 -2.95
N ARG A 213 24.83 20.86 -2.30
CA ARG A 213 23.65 20.92 -1.45
C ARG A 213 22.38 20.52 -2.19
N SER A 214 22.16 21.05 -3.40
CA SER A 214 21.03 20.69 -4.24
C SER A 214 21.01 19.20 -4.52
N ARG A 215 22.14 18.65 -4.94
CA ARG A 215 22.26 17.21 -5.23
C ARG A 215 21.99 16.34 -3.99
N MET A 216 22.47 16.75 -2.83
CA MET A 216 22.24 16.01 -1.58
C MET A 216 20.76 16.01 -1.17
N ILE A 217 20.07 17.17 -1.33
CA ILE A 217 18.65 17.26 -1.08
C ILE A 217 17.88 16.33 -2.02
N ASP A 218 18.21 16.33 -3.31
CA ASP A 218 17.54 15.49 -4.32
C ASP A 218 17.73 13.99 -4.02
N VAL A 219 18.95 13.56 -3.71
CA VAL A 219 19.26 12.15 -3.41
C VAL A 219 18.58 11.70 -2.12
N THR A 220 18.65 12.52 -1.07
CA THR A 220 18.01 12.21 0.22
C THR A 220 16.49 12.14 0.05
N GLY A 221 15.91 13.12 -0.64
CA GLY A 221 14.50 13.18 -0.94
C GLY A 221 14.01 11.98 -1.73
N LYS A 222 14.73 11.60 -2.79
CA LYS A 222 14.40 10.40 -3.59
C LYS A 222 14.41 9.12 -2.76
N THR A 223 15.40 8.98 -1.86
CA THR A 223 15.50 7.80 -1.00
C THR A 223 14.30 7.69 -0.05
N ILE A 224 13.93 8.81 0.58
CA ILE A 224 12.77 8.89 1.48
C ILE A 224 11.48 8.64 0.71
N ASP A 225 11.33 9.23 -0.47
CA ASP A 225 10.16 9.09 -1.33
C ASP A 225 9.89 7.64 -1.71
N VAL A 226 10.89 6.92 -2.21
CA VAL A 226 10.74 5.51 -2.62
C VAL A 226 10.31 4.63 -1.44
N ILE A 227 10.91 4.83 -0.26
CA ILE A 227 10.59 4.05 0.94
C ILE A 227 9.16 4.35 1.41
N LEU A 228 8.79 5.63 1.50
CA LEU A 228 7.48 6.03 1.99
C LEU A 228 6.37 5.65 1.01
N ALA A 229 6.56 5.87 -0.29
CA ALA A 229 5.59 5.49 -1.32
C ALA A 229 5.32 3.97 -1.31
N ALA A 230 6.40 3.16 -1.19
CA ALA A 230 6.26 1.71 -1.09
C ALA A 230 5.49 1.29 0.18
N ASN A 231 5.79 1.89 1.34
CA ASN A 231 5.14 1.58 2.61
C ASN A 231 3.65 1.97 2.60
N ILE A 232 3.32 3.15 2.04
CA ILE A 232 1.93 3.61 1.93
C ILE A 232 1.15 2.67 1.01
N PHE A 233 1.69 2.34 -0.17
CA PHE A 233 1.02 1.46 -1.11
C PHE A 233 0.81 0.05 -0.53
N GLU A 234 1.83 -0.52 0.12
CA GLU A 234 1.71 -1.81 0.82
C GLU A 234 0.59 -1.77 1.88
N HIS A 235 0.53 -0.68 2.66
CA HIS A 235 -0.50 -0.54 3.68
C HIS A 235 -1.90 -0.48 3.06
N VAL A 236 -2.09 0.34 2.02
CA VAL A 236 -3.38 0.47 1.31
C VAL A 236 -3.87 -0.86 0.75
N MET A 237 -2.95 -1.67 0.19
CA MET A 237 -3.29 -3.00 -0.32
C MET A 237 -3.61 -4.01 0.80
N ALA A 238 -3.14 -3.76 2.01
CA ALA A 238 -3.34 -4.62 3.17
C ALA A 238 -4.52 -4.21 4.06
N VAL A 239 -5.22 -3.09 3.78
CA VAL A 239 -6.37 -2.61 4.58
C VAL A 239 -7.55 -3.57 4.48
N LYS A 240 -8.22 -3.85 5.61
CA LYS A 240 -9.46 -4.64 5.65
C LYS A 240 -10.53 -4.06 4.71
N MET A 241 -11.19 -4.91 3.94
CA MET A 241 -12.25 -4.49 3.00
C MET A 241 -13.39 -3.74 3.70
N ALA A 242 -13.67 -4.05 4.97
CA ALA A 242 -14.70 -3.38 5.78
C ALA A 242 -14.38 -1.91 6.07
N GLN A 243 -13.10 -1.53 6.08
CA GLN A 243 -12.64 -0.16 6.37
C GLN A 243 -12.22 0.61 5.11
N ARG A 244 -12.33 -0.01 3.95
CA ARG A 244 -11.99 0.62 2.67
C ARG A 244 -12.89 1.84 2.43
N PRO A 245 -12.33 3.01 2.08
CA PRO A 245 -13.11 4.19 1.70
C PRO A 245 -14.07 3.87 0.53
N ALA A 246 -15.28 4.41 0.59
CA ALA A 246 -16.30 4.15 -0.42
C ALA A 246 -15.91 4.64 -1.82
N SER A 247 -15.09 5.69 -1.92
CA SER A 247 -14.64 6.26 -3.20
C SER A 247 -13.16 5.97 -3.45
N VAL A 248 -12.88 5.21 -4.50
CA VAL A 248 -11.51 4.97 -5.01
C VAL A 248 -10.85 6.27 -5.45
N GLY A 249 -11.62 7.20 -6.03
CA GLY A 249 -11.12 8.51 -6.46
C GLY A 249 -10.62 9.37 -5.30
N ILE A 250 -11.32 9.35 -4.14
CA ILE A 250 -10.87 10.06 -2.94
C ILE A 250 -9.55 9.46 -2.44
N LEU A 251 -9.45 8.14 -2.39
CA LEU A 251 -8.23 7.45 -1.97
C LEU A 251 -7.06 7.77 -2.91
N ALA A 252 -7.28 7.71 -4.22
CA ALA A 252 -6.27 8.05 -5.22
C ALA A 252 -5.79 9.51 -5.09
N ASN A 253 -6.70 10.45 -4.85
CA ASN A 253 -6.35 11.84 -4.60
C ASN A 253 -5.53 12.02 -3.30
N GLN A 254 -5.91 11.34 -2.22
CA GLN A 254 -5.15 11.38 -0.96
C GLN A 254 -3.74 10.80 -1.13
N LEU A 255 -3.58 9.75 -1.92
CA LEU A 255 -2.25 9.21 -2.26
C LEU A 255 -1.44 10.19 -3.10
N ARG A 256 -2.05 10.89 -4.06
CA ARG A 256 -1.40 11.95 -4.83
C ARG A 256 -1.00 13.14 -3.95
N ASP A 257 -1.77 13.46 -2.92
CA ASP A 257 -1.43 14.52 -1.97
C ASP A 257 -0.11 14.24 -1.22
N PHE A 258 0.38 12.99 -1.21
CA PHE A 258 1.71 12.64 -0.73
C PHE A 258 2.83 13.36 -1.50
N ASP A 259 2.62 13.66 -2.78
CA ASP A 259 3.57 14.45 -3.57
C ASP A 259 3.84 15.81 -2.94
N SER A 260 2.84 16.44 -2.32
CA SER A 260 3.01 17.70 -1.58
C SER A 260 3.90 17.52 -0.33
N VAL A 261 3.81 16.39 0.35
CA VAL A 261 4.67 16.05 1.50
C VAL A 261 6.10 15.86 1.01
N ARG A 262 6.29 15.07 -0.03
CA ARG A 262 7.58 14.85 -0.67
C ARG A 262 8.21 16.19 -1.07
N GLU A 263 7.49 17.02 -1.84
CA GLU A 263 7.98 18.29 -2.35
C GLU A 263 8.43 19.22 -1.23
N PHE A 264 7.73 19.26 -0.10
CA PHE A 264 8.13 20.11 1.03
C PHE A 264 9.49 19.71 1.59
N PHE A 265 9.77 18.40 1.75
CA PHE A 265 11.02 17.89 2.31
C PHE A 265 12.18 17.80 1.30
N THR A 266 11.88 17.85 0.00
CA THR A 266 12.87 17.80 -1.09
C THR A 266 13.06 19.16 -1.79
N SER A 267 12.28 20.18 -1.45
CA SER A 267 12.27 21.47 -2.14
C SER A 267 13.04 22.56 -1.39
N GLY A 268 13.05 23.73 -2.01
CA GLY A 268 13.58 24.95 -1.42
C GLY A 268 12.96 25.34 -0.07
N SER A 269 11.90 24.68 0.41
CA SER A 269 11.31 24.95 1.73
C SER A 269 12.29 24.63 2.86
N VAL A 270 13.03 23.51 2.76
CA VAL A 270 14.10 23.16 3.73
C VAL A 270 15.23 24.16 3.64
N VAL A 271 15.60 24.60 2.43
CA VAL A 271 16.62 25.63 2.21
C VAL A 271 16.18 26.96 2.84
N SER A 272 14.94 27.39 2.58
CA SER A 272 14.42 28.64 3.15
C SER A 272 14.34 28.61 4.68
N ALA A 273 14.02 27.46 5.26
CA ALA A 273 14.00 27.27 6.71
C ALA A 273 15.42 27.37 7.32
N THR A 274 16.43 26.82 6.66
CA THR A 274 17.83 26.95 7.08
C THR A 274 18.33 28.38 6.91
N ASP A 275 18.03 29.05 5.79
CA ASP A 275 18.46 30.44 5.55
C ASP A 275 17.83 31.43 6.54
N LEU A 276 16.62 31.13 7.05
CA LEU A 276 16.00 31.91 8.11
C LEU A 276 16.78 31.90 9.43
N LEU A 277 17.35 30.72 9.79
CA LEU A 277 18.20 30.62 10.98
C LEU A 277 19.46 31.49 10.86
N PHE A 278 20.01 31.60 9.66
CA PHE A 278 21.19 32.45 9.41
C PHE A 278 20.87 33.96 9.31
N ALA A 279 19.61 34.37 9.13
CA ALA A 279 19.22 35.75 9.15
C ALA A 279 19.61 36.44 10.48
N MET A 280 19.47 35.73 11.61
CA MET A 280 19.89 36.27 12.93
C MET A 280 21.40 36.41 13.03
N LEU A 281 22.18 35.50 12.43
CA LEU A 281 23.66 35.66 12.34
C LEU A 281 24.03 36.91 11.53
N PHE A 282 23.38 37.17 10.40
CA PHE A 282 23.63 38.34 9.58
C PHE A 282 23.25 39.64 10.31
N VAL A 283 22.22 39.65 11.15
CA VAL A 283 21.90 40.80 12.03
C VAL A 283 23.04 41.01 13.02
N GLY A 284 23.57 39.95 13.64
CA GLY A 284 24.73 40.06 14.55
C GLY A 284 25.96 40.67 13.86
N ILE A 285 26.27 40.22 12.64
CA ILE A 285 27.40 40.74 11.86
C ILE A 285 27.13 42.19 11.45
N LEU A 286 25.90 42.54 11.14
CA LEU A 286 25.51 43.93 10.79
C LEU A 286 25.75 44.91 11.97
N PHE A 287 25.50 44.45 13.23
CA PHE A 287 25.85 45.26 14.42
C PHE A 287 27.36 45.50 14.55
N VAL A 288 28.19 44.49 14.19
CA VAL A 288 29.64 44.64 14.23
C VAL A 288 30.17 45.62 13.17
N ILE A 289 29.58 45.60 11.95
CA ILE A 289 30.04 46.42 10.81
C ILE A 289 29.47 47.84 10.84
N ALA A 290 28.19 47.99 11.12
CA ALA A 290 27.47 49.23 10.94
C ALA A 290 26.86 49.81 12.24
N GLY A 291 27.10 49.19 13.38
CA GLY A 291 26.68 49.65 14.70
C GLY A 291 25.19 49.99 14.77
N PRO A 292 24.82 51.27 15.05
CA PRO A 292 23.42 51.68 15.24
C PRO A 292 22.53 51.47 14.03
N LEU A 293 23.08 51.41 12.80
CA LEU A 293 22.29 51.14 11.58
C LEU A 293 21.61 49.79 11.59
N ALA A 294 22.15 48.82 12.31
CA ALA A 294 21.57 47.49 12.40
C ALA A 294 20.16 47.44 13.04
N TRP A 295 19.78 48.47 13.79
CA TRP A 295 18.44 48.62 14.35
C TRP A 295 17.37 48.80 13.25
N ILE A 296 17.70 49.37 12.10
CA ILE A 296 16.73 49.56 11.01
C ILE A 296 16.17 48.21 10.47
N PRO A 297 17.00 47.29 9.95
CA PRO A 297 16.51 46.00 9.52
C PRO A 297 15.98 45.15 10.69
N LEU A 298 16.51 45.30 11.91
CA LEU A 298 16.02 44.57 13.08
C LEU A 298 14.58 44.94 13.45
N VAL A 299 14.21 46.23 13.37
CA VAL A 299 12.84 46.73 13.59
C VAL A 299 11.93 46.30 12.42
N MET A 300 12.46 46.28 11.19
CA MET A 300 11.69 45.91 10.02
C MET A 300 11.34 44.42 9.99
N LEU A 301 12.15 43.55 10.61
CA LEU A 301 11.90 42.11 10.74
C LEU A 301 10.53 41.79 11.35
N PRO A 302 10.18 42.28 12.57
CA PRO A 302 8.87 42.02 13.15
C PRO A 302 7.73 42.65 12.34
N VAL A 303 7.97 43.82 11.73
CA VAL A 303 6.97 44.48 10.87
C VAL A 303 6.63 43.61 9.67
N MET A 304 7.63 43.10 8.95
CA MET A 304 7.42 42.15 7.83
C MET A 304 6.76 40.87 8.30
N LEU A 305 7.15 40.31 9.45
CA LEU A 305 6.52 39.13 10.02
C LEU A 305 5.05 39.37 10.33
N LEU A 306 4.69 40.50 10.92
CA LEU A 306 3.29 40.86 11.22
C LEU A 306 2.46 41.01 9.92
N ILE A 307 3.01 41.66 8.90
CA ILE A 307 2.37 41.77 7.58
C ILE A 307 2.15 40.41 6.99
N GLY A 308 3.19 39.51 7.02
CA GLY A 308 3.10 38.14 6.53
C GLY A 308 2.03 37.34 7.26
N LEU A 309 1.97 37.41 8.59
CA LEU A 309 0.95 36.74 9.41
C LEU A 309 -0.46 37.27 9.16
N ALA A 310 -0.62 38.59 8.96
CA ALA A 310 -1.90 39.19 8.63
C ALA A 310 -2.44 38.70 7.27
N LEU A 311 -1.56 38.63 6.26
CA LEU A 311 -1.91 38.17 4.91
C LEU A 311 -2.06 36.63 4.81
N GLN A 312 -1.50 35.89 5.75
CA GLN A 312 -1.57 34.42 5.74
C GLN A 312 -3.00 33.89 5.88
N ARG A 313 -3.84 34.49 6.74
CA ARG A 313 -5.21 34.01 6.95
C ARG A 313 -6.08 34.12 5.69
N PRO A 314 -6.16 35.29 4.98
CA PRO A 314 -6.90 35.36 3.74
C PRO A 314 -6.32 34.46 2.64
N LEU A 315 -4.99 34.40 2.50
CA LEU A 315 -4.32 33.53 1.54
C LEU A 315 -4.67 32.07 1.78
N ASN A 316 -4.60 31.57 3.01
CA ASN A 316 -4.95 30.19 3.35
C ASN A 316 -6.43 29.87 3.10
N ARG A 317 -7.35 30.85 3.31
CA ARG A 317 -8.77 30.67 2.97
C ARG A 317 -8.98 30.54 1.47
N ALA A 318 -8.33 31.42 0.70
CA ALA A 318 -8.39 31.38 -0.76
C ALA A 318 -7.84 30.07 -1.33
N MET A 319 -6.70 29.60 -0.81
CA MET A 319 -6.09 28.32 -1.24
C MET A 319 -6.97 27.12 -0.92
N LYS A 320 -7.57 27.05 0.29
CA LYS A 320 -8.49 25.95 0.64
C LYS A 320 -9.70 25.94 -0.28
N ARG A 321 -10.25 27.11 -0.61
CA ARG A 321 -11.38 27.23 -1.53
C ARG A 321 -10.98 26.78 -2.94
N GLN A 322 -9.86 27.25 -3.46
CA GLN A 322 -9.34 26.83 -4.76
C GLN A 322 -9.12 25.32 -4.83
N GLN A 323 -8.56 24.71 -3.78
CA GLN A 323 -8.33 23.26 -3.72
C GLN A 323 -9.65 22.48 -3.74
N ALA A 324 -10.68 22.93 -3.00
CA ALA A 324 -12.00 22.30 -3.01
C ALA A 324 -12.68 22.39 -4.39
N GLU A 325 -12.62 23.55 -5.04
CA GLU A 325 -13.19 23.77 -6.37
C GLU A 325 -12.43 23.02 -7.46
N ALA A 326 -11.10 22.91 -7.36
CA ALA A 326 -10.28 22.10 -8.24
C ALA A 326 -10.60 20.60 -8.11
N ALA A 327 -10.84 20.11 -6.88
CA ALA A 327 -11.26 18.74 -6.63
C ALA A 327 -12.65 18.47 -7.22
N ALA A 328 -13.61 19.40 -7.05
CA ALA A 328 -14.94 19.28 -7.65
C ALA A 328 -14.89 19.26 -9.18
N ARG A 329 -14.08 20.14 -9.80
CA ARG A 329 -13.85 20.15 -11.25
C ARG A 329 -13.28 18.82 -11.74
N HIS A 330 -12.30 18.25 -11.02
CA HIS A 330 -11.74 16.95 -11.36
C HIS A 330 -12.79 15.83 -11.25
N GLY A 331 -13.68 15.91 -10.25
CA GLY A 331 -14.82 14.99 -10.12
C GLY A 331 -15.73 15.01 -11.33
N VAL A 332 -16.14 16.19 -11.80
CA VAL A 332 -16.96 16.37 -13.02
C VAL A 332 -16.26 15.76 -14.25
N LEU A 333 -14.95 15.96 -14.39
CA LEU A 333 -14.18 15.39 -15.50
C LEU A 333 -14.20 13.86 -15.48
N VAL A 334 -13.87 13.25 -14.34
CA VAL A 334 -13.82 11.78 -14.20
C VAL A 334 -15.22 11.18 -14.42
N GLU A 335 -16.26 11.77 -13.84
CA GLU A 335 -17.63 11.33 -14.02
C GLU A 335 -18.07 11.40 -15.48
N SER A 336 -17.78 12.52 -16.16
CA SER A 336 -18.12 12.71 -17.57
C SER A 336 -17.40 11.72 -18.49
N LEU A 337 -16.11 11.46 -18.26
CA LEU A 337 -15.33 10.51 -19.06
C LEU A 337 -15.75 9.05 -18.79
N SER A 338 -16.01 8.71 -17.54
CA SER A 338 -16.46 7.36 -17.18
C SER A 338 -17.87 7.05 -17.67
N GLY A 339 -18.76 8.04 -17.70
CA GLY A 339 -20.14 7.93 -18.15
C GLY A 339 -20.39 8.35 -19.59
N LEU A 340 -19.35 8.48 -20.44
CA LEU A 340 -19.47 9.09 -21.77
C LEU A 340 -20.51 8.40 -22.66
N GLU A 341 -20.59 7.08 -22.64
CA GLU A 341 -21.59 6.33 -23.42
C GLU A 341 -23.00 6.66 -22.95
N THR A 342 -23.23 6.72 -21.64
CA THR A 342 -24.53 7.07 -21.05
C THR A 342 -24.91 8.52 -21.37
N ILE A 343 -23.95 9.46 -21.28
CA ILE A 343 -24.15 10.86 -21.62
C ILE A 343 -24.61 11.00 -23.08
N ARG A 344 -23.93 10.31 -24.00
CA ARG A 344 -24.31 10.30 -25.42
C ARG A 344 -25.64 9.63 -25.69
N ALA A 345 -25.87 8.47 -25.06
CA ALA A 345 -27.14 7.72 -25.21
C ALA A 345 -28.37 8.52 -24.71
N THR A 346 -28.15 9.40 -23.73
CA THR A 346 -29.25 10.22 -23.14
C THR A 346 -29.29 11.65 -23.68
N GLY A 347 -28.35 12.06 -24.56
CA GLY A 347 -28.26 13.44 -25.08
C GLY A 347 -27.94 14.47 -23.99
N ALA A 348 -27.18 14.05 -22.95
CA ALA A 348 -26.91 14.88 -21.77
C ALA A 348 -25.63 15.71 -21.89
N GLU A 349 -25.02 15.83 -23.10
CA GLU A 349 -23.75 16.54 -23.33
C GLU A 349 -23.83 18.00 -22.87
N SER A 350 -24.91 18.71 -23.22
CA SER A 350 -25.09 20.11 -22.84
C SER A 350 -25.13 20.32 -21.32
N ARG A 351 -25.71 19.36 -20.57
CA ARG A 351 -25.73 19.40 -19.11
C ARG A 351 -24.33 19.23 -18.51
N MET A 352 -23.54 18.28 -19.05
CA MET A 352 -22.17 18.06 -18.59
C MET A 352 -21.26 19.22 -18.97
N GLN A 353 -21.42 19.77 -20.19
CA GLN A 353 -20.74 20.99 -20.62
C GLN A 353 -20.97 22.14 -19.66
N THR A 354 -22.23 22.40 -19.31
CA THR A 354 -22.60 23.47 -18.38
C THR A 354 -22.00 23.23 -16.98
N ALA A 355 -22.00 22.00 -16.49
CA ALA A 355 -21.40 21.65 -15.20
C ALA A 355 -19.86 21.88 -15.22
N TRP A 356 -19.21 21.49 -16.32
CA TRP A 356 -17.79 21.73 -16.53
C TRP A 356 -17.46 23.23 -16.57
N GLU A 357 -18.13 24.02 -17.38
CA GLU A 357 -17.92 25.45 -17.50
C GLU A 357 -18.10 26.17 -16.17
N ARG A 358 -19.12 25.80 -15.39
CA ARG A 358 -19.33 26.34 -14.03
C ARG A 358 -18.17 26.02 -13.10
N SER A 359 -17.67 24.79 -13.12
CA SER A 359 -16.54 24.39 -12.27
C SER A 359 -15.22 25.01 -12.71
N VAL A 360 -15.00 25.23 -14.01
CA VAL A 360 -13.86 26.00 -14.53
C VAL A 360 -13.94 27.46 -14.09
N ALA A 361 -15.09 28.11 -14.24
CA ALA A 361 -15.29 29.50 -13.82
C ALA A 361 -15.10 29.66 -12.29
N ALA A 362 -15.59 28.73 -11.47
CA ALA A 362 -15.37 28.73 -10.02
C ALA A 362 -13.88 28.60 -9.68
N THR A 363 -13.18 27.65 -10.31
CA THR A 363 -11.74 27.46 -10.10
C THR A 363 -10.92 28.67 -10.55
N ALA A 364 -11.31 29.34 -11.64
CA ALA A 364 -10.63 30.55 -12.12
C ALA A 364 -10.76 31.70 -11.13
N ARG A 365 -11.98 31.96 -10.60
CA ARG A 365 -12.21 33.01 -9.59
C ARG A 365 -11.42 32.78 -8.30
N SER A 366 -11.45 31.52 -7.78
CA SER A 366 -10.69 31.20 -6.58
C SER A 366 -9.17 31.23 -6.83
N GLY A 367 -8.72 30.96 -8.06
CA GLY A 367 -7.34 31.13 -8.48
C GLY A 367 -6.91 32.59 -8.47
N GLU A 368 -7.77 33.49 -8.95
CA GLU A 368 -7.55 34.95 -8.93
C GLU A 368 -7.37 35.45 -7.48
N ASP A 369 -8.23 35.02 -6.55
CA ASP A 369 -8.11 35.33 -5.12
C ASP A 369 -6.74 34.91 -4.56
N VAL A 370 -6.28 33.73 -4.88
CA VAL A 370 -4.97 33.22 -4.43
C VAL A 370 -3.84 34.04 -5.00
N HIS A 371 -3.89 34.32 -6.30
CA HIS A 371 -2.89 35.16 -6.97
C HIS A 371 -2.83 36.58 -6.38
N PHE A 372 -3.97 37.20 -6.10
CA PHE A 372 -4.04 38.50 -5.48
C PHE A 372 -3.35 38.55 -4.11
N TRP A 373 -3.73 37.64 -3.19
CA TRP A 373 -3.15 37.60 -1.85
C TRP A 373 -1.66 37.22 -1.84
N ALA A 374 -1.25 36.29 -2.72
CA ALA A 374 0.15 35.91 -2.87
C ALA A 374 1.00 37.07 -3.44
N SER A 375 0.50 37.75 -4.48
CA SER A 375 1.16 38.90 -5.06
C SER A 375 1.25 40.07 -4.08
N LEU A 376 0.18 40.33 -3.32
CA LEU A 376 0.18 41.37 -2.29
C LEU A 376 1.23 41.08 -1.20
N ALA A 377 1.37 39.85 -0.78
CA ALA A 377 2.38 39.44 0.20
C ALA A 377 3.81 39.66 -0.34
N LEU A 378 4.08 39.27 -1.58
CA LEU A 378 5.39 39.47 -2.20
C LEU A 378 5.70 40.94 -2.42
N THR A 379 4.74 41.69 -2.93
CA THR A 379 4.88 43.16 -3.16
C THR A 379 5.13 43.88 -1.85
N SER A 380 4.37 43.56 -0.79
CA SER A 380 4.58 44.16 0.54
C SER A 380 5.99 43.87 1.08
N ALA A 381 6.49 42.64 0.90
CA ALA A 381 7.84 42.29 1.31
C ALA A 381 8.92 43.06 0.54
N ASN A 382 8.77 43.18 -0.79
CA ASN A 382 9.69 43.96 -1.62
C ASN A 382 9.67 45.45 -1.27
N THR A 383 8.47 46.00 -1.02
CA THR A 383 8.32 47.41 -0.60
C THR A 383 8.99 47.65 0.76
N ALA A 384 8.81 46.73 1.72
CA ALA A 384 9.46 46.82 3.02
C ALA A 384 11.00 46.78 2.90
N GLN A 385 11.52 45.95 1.99
CA GLN A 385 12.95 45.89 1.71
C GLN A 385 13.47 47.20 1.10
N GLN A 386 12.74 47.79 0.16
CA GLN A 386 13.09 49.08 -0.44
C GLN A 386 13.06 50.22 0.60
N LEU A 387 12.05 50.26 1.48
CA LEU A 387 11.97 51.24 2.58
C LEU A 387 13.14 51.07 3.56
N THR A 388 13.53 49.84 3.86
CA THR A 388 14.69 49.55 4.69
C THR A 388 15.98 50.06 4.04
N SER A 389 16.19 49.83 2.77
CA SER A 389 17.33 50.32 2.00
C SER A 389 17.37 51.88 2.00
N LEU A 390 16.21 52.50 1.75
CA LEU A 390 16.11 53.97 1.81
C LEU A 390 16.46 54.51 3.21
N ALA A 391 15.89 53.93 4.25
CA ALA A 391 16.16 54.34 5.64
C ALA A 391 17.66 54.14 6.01
N LEU A 392 18.26 53.01 5.61
CA LEU A 392 19.69 52.78 5.82
C LEU A 392 20.57 53.80 5.13
N ILE A 393 20.25 54.19 3.90
CA ILE A 393 21.03 55.18 3.16
C ILE A 393 20.87 56.54 3.81
N VAL A 394 19.65 57.01 4.12
CA VAL A 394 19.39 58.31 4.71
C VAL A 394 20.09 58.43 6.07
N VAL A 395 19.86 57.51 7.01
CA VAL A 395 20.47 57.53 8.33
C VAL A 395 21.99 57.32 8.25
N GLY A 396 22.43 56.44 7.33
CA GLY A 396 23.84 56.16 7.11
C GLY A 396 24.63 57.41 6.63
N VAL A 397 24.06 58.22 5.76
CA VAL A 397 24.68 59.49 5.33
C VAL A 397 24.90 60.43 6.51
N PHE A 398 23.90 60.60 7.41
CA PHE A 398 24.10 61.41 8.61
C PHE A 398 25.22 60.87 9.51
N LEU A 399 25.31 59.52 9.68
CA LEU A 399 26.39 58.95 10.48
C LEU A 399 27.77 59.06 9.81
N ILE A 400 27.84 59.11 8.49
CA ILE A 400 29.09 59.34 7.76
C ILE A 400 29.53 60.80 7.95
N LEU A 401 28.60 61.76 7.84
CA LEU A 401 28.89 63.19 8.09
C LEU A 401 29.37 63.47 9.53
N ASP A 402 28.84 62.65 10.50
CA ASP A 402 29.30 62.67 11.88
C ASP A 402 30.66 61.95 12.10
N GLY A 403 31.22 61.33 11.09
CA GLY A 403 32.47 60.55 11.19
C GLY A 403 32.34 59.19 11.92
N LYS A 404 31.11 58.74 12.17
CA LYS A 404 30.87 57.53 12.93
C LYS A 404 30.74 56.25 12.04
N LEU A 405 30.68 56.44 10.72
CA LEU A 405 30.53 55.34 9.76
C LEU A 405 31.36 55.63 8.50
N THR A 406 31.86 54.60 7.85
CA THR A 406 32.53 54.67 6.55
C THR A 406 31.53 54.46 5.39
N VAL A 407 31.85 54.91 4.18
CA VAL A 407 31.05 54.71 2.99
C VAL A 407 30.97 53.21 2.66
N GLY A 408 32.08 52.46 2.78
CA GLY A 408 32.12 51.03 2.56
C GLY A 408 31.25 50.25 3.55
N ALA A 409 31.25 50.69 4.84
CA ALA A 409 30.40 50.06 5.84
C ALA A 409 28.90 50.29 5.55
N LEU A 410 28.50 51.50 5.03
CA LEU A 410 27.12 51.76 4.60
C LEU A 410 26.69 50.85 3.44
N VAL A 411 27.55 50.69 2.42
CA VAL A 411 27.26 49.82 1.28
C VAL A 411 27.14 48.38 1.71
N ALA A 412 28.07 47.90 2.55
CA ALA A 412 28.03 46.55 3.09
C ALA A 412 26.77 46.31 3.96
N ALA A 413 26.39 47.31 4.78
CA ALA A 413 25.17 47.26 5.59
C ALA A 413 23.90 47.11 4.73
N ASN A 414 23.81 47.89 3.64
CA ASN A 414 22.68 47.77 2.73
C ASN A 414 22.60 46.41 2.03
N MET A 415 23.75 45.86 1.61
CA MET A 415 23.81 44.49 1.04
C MET A 415 23.42 43.42 2.05
N LEU A 416 23.89 43.51 3.30
CA LEU A 416 23.56 42.56 4.38
C LEU A 416 22.08 42.68 4.78
N ALA A 417 21.50 43.88 4.84
CA ALA A 417 20.09 44.09 5.13
C ALA A 417 19.20 43.35 4.12
N GLY A 418 19.55 43.37 2.83
CA GLY A 418 18.86 42.59 1.81
C GLY A 418 18.89 41.08 2.10
N ARG A 419 20.03 40.58 2.58
CA ARG A 419 20.14 39.13 2.96
C ARG A 419 19.41 38.78 4.24
N VAL A 420 19.28 39.71 5.19
CA VAL A 420 18.48 39.54 6.41
C VAL A 420 16.99 39.46 6.08
N LEU A 421 16.50 40.30 5.17
CA LEU A 421 15.09 40.43 4.88
C LEU A 421 14.58 39.43 3.82
N ALA A 422 15.43 38.96 2.91
CA ALA A 422 15.03 38.06 1.82
C ALA A 422 14.37 36.71 2.29
N PRO A 423 14.87 36.03 3.31
CA PRO A 423 14.21 34.82 3.80
C PRO A 423 12.80 35.06 4.33
N ILE A 424 12.56 36.27 4.87
CA ILE A 424 11.25 36.64 5.44
C ILE A 424 10.21 36.83 4.36
N ALA A 425 10.59 37.37 3.20
CA ALA A 425 9.70 37.45 2.04
C ALA A 425 9.20 36.03 1.62
N GLY A 426 10.02 34.98 1.82
CA GLY A 426 9.67 33.58 1.57
C GLY A 426 8.84 32.89 2.67
N ILE A 427 8.80 33.47 3.90
CA ILE A 427 8.15 32.80 5.05
C ILE A 427 6.69 32.47 4.78
N ALA A 428 5.91 33.37 4.19
CA ALA A 428 4.51 33.13 3.88
C ALA A 428 4.34 31.87 2.98
N SER A 429 5.20 31.71 1.99
CA SER A 429 5.22 30.57 1.10
C SER A 429 5.60 29.27 1.86
N VAL A 430 6.61 29.32 2.71
CA VAL A 430 7.04 28.15 3.53
C VAL A 430 5.94 27.74 4.51
N ILE A 431 5.30 28.69 5.20
CA ILE A 431 4.20 28.40 6.13
C ILE A 431 3.00 27.82 5.37
N THR A 432 2.67 28.36 4.20
CA THR A 432 1.57 27.86 3.38
C THR A 432 1.83 26.42 2.91
N ARG A 433 3.01 26.16 2.34
CA ARG A 433 3.41 24.79 1.95
C ARG A 433 3.47 23.86 3.17
N GLY A 434 3.99 24.35 4.30
CA GLY A 434 4.02 23.58 5.56
C GLY A 434 2.63 23.22 6.06
N THR A 435 1.66 24.15 6.03
CA THR A 435 0.27 23.84 6.42
C THR A 435 -0.40 22.87 5.47
N GLN A 436 -0.15 22.97 4.17
CA GLN A 436 -0.63 22.02 3.18
C GLN A 436 -0.02 20.62 3.43
N THR A 437 1.29 20.56 3.61
CA THR A 437 2.02 19.32 3.94
C THR A 437 1.48 18.65 5.20
N LEU A 438 1.25 19.42 6.27
CA LEU A 438 0.66 18.91 7.50
C LEU A 438 -0.78 18.40 7.29
N SER A 439 -1.56 19.05 6.43
CA SER A 439 -2.90 18.59 6.08
C SER A 439 -2.86 17.28 5.30
N SER A 440 -1.98 17.17 4.30
CA SER A 440 -1.76 15.94 3.53
C SER A 440 -1.23 14.80 4.41
N LEU A 441 -0.28 15.11 5.30
CA LEU A 441 0.23 14.14 6.27
C LEU A 441 -0.88 13.59 7.17
N LYS A 442 -1.76 14.46 7.70
CA LYS A 442 -2.92 14.01 8.50
C LYS A 442 -3.92 13.18 7.70
N ALA A 443 -4.10 13.47 6.40
CA ALA A 443 -4.97 12.65 5.54
C ALA A 443 -4.38 11.25 5.34
N ILE A 444 -3.07 11.16 5.12
CA ILE A 444 -2.36 9.88 5.00
C ILE A 444 -2.31 9.15 6.34
N ASP A 445 -2.13 9.85 7.46
CA ASP A 445 -2.18 9.25 8.81
C ASP A 445 -3.51 8.52 9.06
N ARG A 446 -4.63 9.08 8.60
CA ARG A 446 -5.93 8.40 8.68
C ARG A 446 -5.93 7.09 7.89
N ILE A 447 -5.32 7.07 6.69
CA ILE A 447 -5.19 5.84 5.90
C ILE A 447 -4.29 4.86 6.63
N MET A 448 -3.13 5.30 7.12
CA MET A 448 -2.16 4.47 7.82
C MET A 448 -2.64 3.98 9.19
N SER A 449 -3.69 4.58 9.75
CA SER A 449 -4.36 4.14 10.97
C SER A 449 -5.42 3.05 10.74
N LEU A 450 -5.83 2.81 9.49
CA LEU A 450 -6.77 1.74 9.17
C LEU A 450 -6.18 0.37 9.51
N GLU A 451 -7.02 -0.54 9.97
CA GLU A 451 -6.57 -1.87 10.32
C GLU A 451 -6.15 -2.67 9.09
N ARG A 452 -5.01 -3.32 9.20
CA ARG A 452 -4.55 -4.28 8.19
C ARG A 452 -5.32 -5.59 8.34
N GLU A 453 -5.58 -6.26 7.24
CA GLU A 453 -6.22 -7.57 7.21
C GLU A 453 -5.39 -8.60 8.00
N ARG A 454 -4.08 -8.62 7.79
CA ARG A 454 -3.13 -9.40 8.55
C ARG A 454 -2.61 -8.58 9.73
N SER A 455 -3.08 -8.89 10.94
CA SER A 455 -2.60 -8.24 12.17
C SER A 455 -1.31 -8.88 12.66
N PRO A 456 -0.24 -8.11 12.92
CA PRO A 456 0.99 -8.65 13.51
C PRO A 456 0.79 -9.22 14.92
N ALA A 457 -0.25 -8.77 15.62
CA ALA A 457 -0.57 -9.22 16.98
C ALA A 457 -1.37 -10.53 17.03
N ARG A 458 -1.80 -11.07 15.88
CA ARG A 458 -2.60 -12.29 15.80
C ARG A 458 -1.76 -13.45 15.32
N ALA A 459 -1.72 -14.54 16.08
CA ALA A 459 -1.13 -15.78 15.64
C ALA A 459 -2.09 -16.46 14.64
N TYR A 460 -1.63 -16.73 13.43
CA TYR A 460 -2.37 -17.45 12.41
C TYR A 460 -1.95 -18.91 12.39
N VAL A 461 -2.91 -19.79 12.11
CA VAL A 461 -2.63 -21.21 11.86
C VAL A 461 -2.22 -21.36 10.41
N SER A 462 -0.99 -21.78 10.15
CA SER A 462 -0.54 -22.15 8.81
C SER A 462 -1.01 -23.58 8.52
N ARG A 463 -2.13 -23.69 7.83
CA ARG A 463 -2.72 -24.99 7.44
C ARG A 463 -3.30 -24.89 6.05
N GLN A 464 -2.90 -25.80 5.18
CA GLN A 464 -3.53 -25.93 3.86
C GLN A 464 -4.91 -26.60 3.99
N ILE A 465 -5.87 -26.10 3.24
CA ILE A 465 -7.19 -26.70 3.09
C ILE A 465 -7.02 -28.03 2.33
N ARG A 466 -7.48 -29.14 2.92
CA ARG A 466 -7.30 -30.49 2.39
C ARG A 466 -8.59 -31.08 1.86
N ASP A 467 -9.62 -31.08 2.70
CA ASP A 467 -10.89 -31.75 2.44
C ASP A 467 -11.89 -30.82 1.76
N GLY A 468 -11.81 -29.51 2.06
CA GLY A 468 -12.70 -28.49 1.53
C GLY A 468 -14.10 -28.50 2.17
N ALA A 469 -14.20 -28.96 3.44
CA ALA A 469 -15.45 -28.89 4.20
C ALA A 469 -15.72 -27.45 4.67
N ILE A 470 -16.98 -27.01 4.63
CA ILE A 470 -17.42 -25.67 5.01
C ILE A 470 -18.54 -25.80 6.04
N ALA A 471 -18.49 -25.01 7.12
CA ALA A 471 -19.62 -24.89 8.04
C ALA A 471 -19.85 -23.44 8.45
N PHE A 472 -21.08 -23.00 8.36
CA PHE A 472 -21.61 -21.75 8.92
C PHE A 472 -22.40 -22.12 10.17
N ASP A 473 -22.08 -21.49 11.30
CA ASP A 473 -22.69 -21.78 12.60
C ASP A 473 -23.21 -20.46 13.19
N GLY A 474 -24.52 -20.21 13.07
CA GLY A 474 -25.20 -19.04 13.59
C GLY A 474 -24.73 -17.71 13.02
N VAL A 475 -24.29 -17.65 11.79
CA VAL A 475 -23.63 -16.48 11.19
C VAL A 475 -24.60 -15.34 10.94
N SER A 476 -24.35 -14.18 11.57
CA SER A 476 -25.01 -12.90 11.27
C SER A 476 -23.99 -11.89 10.76
N PHE A 477 -24.36 -11.14 9.72
CA PHE A 477 -23.50 -10.15 9.12
C PHE A 477 -24.28 -8.96 8.53
N THR A 478 -23.73 -7.76 8.79
CA THR A 478 -24.18 -6.48 8.22
C THR A 478 -23.01 -5.79 7.54
N TYR A 479 -23.18 -5.34 6.29
CA TYR A 479 -22.16 -4.54 5.61
C TYR A 479 -21.93 -3.20 6.31
N PRO A 480 -20.71 -2.65 6.32
CA PRO A 480 -20.47 -1.30 6.80
C PRO A 480 -21.41 -0.30 6.12
N ASN A 481 -22.05 0.56 6.92
CA ASN A 481 -23.00 1.59 6.46
C ASN A 481 -24.29 1.06 5.81
N ALA A 482 -24.61 -0.23 5.90
CA ALA A 482 -25.88 -0.76 5.47
C ALA A 482 -26.91 -0.79 6.62
N PRO A 483 -28.19 -0.46 6.39
CA PRO A 483 -29.19 -0.38 7.46
C PRO A 483 -29.70 -1.76 7.91
N GLY A 484 -29.43 -2.84 7.19
CA GLY A 484 -29.99 -4.16 7.43
C GLY A 484 -28.95 -5.29 7.42
N LYS A 485 -29.29 -6.41 8.06
CA LYS A 485 -28.49 -7.62 8.04
C LYS A 485 -28.50 -8.25 6.64
N ALA A 486 -27.32 -8.53 6.13
CA ALA A 486 -27.15 -9.28 4.87
C ALA A 486 -27.27 -10.80 5.11
N LEU A 487 -26.87 -11.29 6.29
CA LEU A 487 -27.15 -12.64 6.79
C LEU A 487 -27.66 -12.54 8.24
N ASP A 488 -28.64 -13.37 8.61
CA ASP A 488 -29.22 -13.41 9.96
C ASP A 488 -29.32 -14.85 10.45
N LYS A 489 -28.42 -15.22 11.39
CA LYS A 489 -28.32 -16.52 12.07
C LYS A 489 -28.30 -17.72 11.10
N VAL A 490 -27.50 -17.61 10.05
CA VAL A 490 -27.38 -18.65 9.02
C VAL A 490 -26.52 -19.81 9.53
N SER A 491 -27.05 -21.05 9.42
CA SER A 491 -26.33 -22.27 9.78
C SER A 491 -26.54 -23.33 8.71
N PHE A 492 -25.44 -23.87 8.19
CA PHE A 492 -25.40 -25.03 7.28
C PHE A 492 -24.01 -25.65 7.30
N LYS A 493 -23.90 -26.89 6.82
CA LYS A 493 -22.65 -27.61 6.67
C LYS A 493 -22.56 -28.20 5.26
N ILE A 494 -21.41 -28.07 4.61
CA ILE A 494 -21.08 -28.66 3.32
C ILE A 494 -19.88 -29.57 3.55
N GLU A 495 -20.02 -30.83 3.16
CA GLU A 495 -18.92 -31.80 3.28
C GLU A 495 -17.90 -31.63 2.15
N GLY A 496 -16.66 -32.09 2.39
CA GLY A 496 -15.61 -32.05 1.37
C GLY A 496 -16.01 -32.80 0.10
N GLY A 497 -15.84 -32.14 -1.06
CA GLY A 497 -16.22 -32.70 -2.35
C GLY A 497 -17.72 -32.58 -2.72
N GLU A 498 -18.58 -32.08 -1.84
CA GLU A 498 -20.02 -31.90 -2.13
C GLU A 498 -20.27 -30.81 -3.18
N LYS A 499 -21.33 -30.96 -3.98
CA LYS A 499 -21.75 -29.97 -5.00
C LYS A 499 -23.07 -29.34 -4.56
N VAL A 500 -23.02 -28.09 -4.15
CA VAL A 500 -24.12 -27.38 -3.52
C VAL A 500 -24.52 -26.14 -4.32
N GLY A 501 -25.80 -25.96 -4.55
CA GLY A 501 -26.36 -24.74 -5.14
C GLY A 501 -26.93 -23.80 -4.09
N ILE A 502 -26.62 -22.51 -4.19
CA ILE A 502 -27.26 -21.47 -3.39
C ILE A 502 -28.23 -20.71 -4.28
N ILE A 503 -29.52 -20.75 -3.92
CA ILE A 503 -30.58 -20.09 -4.65
C ILE A 503 -31.33 -19.09 -3.77
N GLY A 504 -31.98 -18.13 -4.38
CA GLY A 504 -32.75 -17.09 -3.68
C GLY A 504 -32.88 -15.82 -4.50
N ARG A 505 -33.73 -14.91 -4.06
CA ARG A 505 -33.96 -13.62 -4.72
C ARG A 505 -32.69 -12.75 -4.74
N ILE A 506 -32.68 -11.74 -5.63
CA ILE A 506 -31.62 -10.73 -5.63
C ILE A 506 -31.61 -10.04 -4.26
N GLY A 507 -30.43 -9.89 -3.67
CA GLY A 507 -30.29 -9.32 -2.31
C GLY A 507 -30.52 -10.30 -1.16
N SER A 508 -30.77 -11.60 -1.40
CA SER A 508 -30.97 -12.59 -0.33
C SER A 508 -29.71 -13.01 0.45
N GLY A 509 -28.53 -12.51 0.09
CA GLY A 509 -27.28 -12.79 0.81
C GLY A 509 -26.35 -13.82 0.16
N LYS A 510 -26.66 -14.35 -1.04
CA LYS A 510 -25.85 -15.38 -1.74
C LYS A 510 -24.37 -14.99 -1.92
N THR A 511 -24.11 -13.86 -2.53
CA THR A 511 -22.76 -13.31 -2.72
C THR A 511 -22.06 -13.06 -1.40
N THR A 512 -22.81 -12.70 -0.35
CA THR A 512 -22.28 -12.45 0.99
C THR A 512 -21.68 -13.71 1.61
N VAL A 513 -22.28 -14.88 1.37
CA VAL A 513 -21.72 -16.18 1.80
C VAL A 513 -20.31 -16.38 1.26
N GLY A 514 -20.10 -16.17 -0.05
CA GLY A 514 -18.79 -16.30 -0.68
C GLY A 514 -17.76 -15.28 -0.17
N ARG A 515 -18.19 -14.02 0.02
CA ARG A 515 -17.29 -12.96 0.54
C ARG A 515 -16.84 -13.22 1.97
N LEU A 516 -17.72 -13.75 2.80
CA LEU A 516 -17.40 -14.17 4.16
C LEU A 516 -16.50 -15.40 4.20
N LEU A 517 -16.75 -16.38 3.32
CA LEU A 517 -15.91 -17.57 3.18
C LEU A 517 -14.47 -17.23 2.81
N LEU A 518 -14.27 -16.22 1.94
CA LEU A 518 -12.94 -15.70 1.58
C LEU A 518 -12.27 -14.83 2.66
N GLY A 519 -12.98 -14.54 3.76
CA GLY A 519 -12.48 -13.67 4.81
C GLY A 519 -12.37 -12.20 4.39
N PHE A 520 -13.08 -11.74 3.33
CA PHE A 520 -13.12 -10.30 3.00
C PHE A 520 -13.81 -9.48 4.09
N TYR A 521 -14.73 -10.11 4.80
CA TYR A 521 -15.41 -9.56 5.96
C TYR A 521 -15.44 -10.59 7.07
N GLU A 522 -15.45 -10.15 8.31
CA GLU A 522 -15.62 -10.99 9.50
C GLU A 522 -17.10 -10.97 9.92
N ALA A 523 -17.65 -12.13 10.27
CA ALA A 523 -19.00 -12.23 10.82
C ALA A 523 -19.07 -11.53 12.19
N GLN A 524 -20.15 -10.78 12.44
CA GLN A 524 -20.38 -10.12 13.73
C GLN A 524 -20.84 -11.10 14.80
N GLU A 525 -21.64 -12.12 14.40
CA GLU A 525 -22.09 -13.21 15.27
C GLU A 525 -21.85 -14.54 14.58
N GLY A 526 -21.63 -15.59 15.37
CA GLY A 526 -21.37 -16.93 14.86
C GLY A 526 -19.93 -17.13 14.37
N ARG A 527 -19.70 -18.22 13.66
CA ARG A 527 -18.38 -18.62 13.13
C ARG A 527 -18.50 -19.35 11.79
N ILE A 528 -17.45 -19.25 11.02
CA ILE A 528 -17.30 -19.93 9.73
C ILE A 528 -16.11 -20.87 9.86
N LEU A 529 -16.34 -22.16 9.66
CA LEU A 529 -15.30 -23.16 9.75
C LEU A 529 -14.96 -23.67 8.35
N VAL A 530 -13.67 -23.79 8.09
CA VAL A 530 -13.11 -24.44 6.89
C VAL A 530 -12.24 -25.60 7.37
N ASP A 531 -12.51 -26.82 6.93
CA ASP A 531 -11.90 -28.04 7.45
C ASP A 531 -11.88 -28.12 8.99
N GLY A 532 -12.96 -27.64 9.63
CA GLY A 532 -13.13 -27.63 11.09
C GLY A 532 -12.37 -26.52 11.83
N VAL A 533 -11.63 -25.66 11.14
CA VAL A 533 -10.90 -24.53 11.73
C VAL A 533 -11.63 -23.23 11.41
N ASP A 534 -11.76 -22.32 12.38
CA ASP A 534 -12.37 -21.00 12.19
C ASP A 534 -11.59 -20.21 11.12
N SER A 535 -12.29 -19.71 10.11
CA SER A 535 -11.71 -18.95 9.00
C SER A 535 -10.85 -17.76 9.45
N ARG A 536 -11.17 -17.18 10.62
CA ARG A 536 -10.41 -16.08 11.23
C ARG A 536 -9.04 -16.50 11.77
N GLN A 537 -8.80 -17.80 11.95
CA GLN A 537 -7.50 -18.34 12.41
C GLN A 537 -6.55 -18.64 11.26
N TYR A 538 -7.06 -18.77 10.04
CA TYR A 538 -6.21 -18.93 8.86
C TYR A 538 -5.48 -17.62 8.54
N ASP A 539 -4.24 -17.75 8.02
CA ASP A 539 -3.65 -16.63 7.29
C ASP A 539 -4.51 -16.34 6.05
N PRO A 540 -4.87 -15.07 5.77
CA PRO A 540 -5.69 -14.72 4.61
C PRO A 540 -5.16 -15.26 3.28
N SER A 541 -3.82 -15.37 3.12
CA SER A 541 -3.20 -15.91 1.91
C SER A 541 -3.44 -17.42 1.80
N ASP A 542 -3.33 -18.17 2.90
CA ASP A 542 -3.59 -19.61 2.94
C ASP A 542 -5.06 -19.93 2.68
N LEU A 543 -5.97 -19.17 3.30
CA LEU A 543 -7.41 -19.33 3.07
C LEU A 543 -7.74 -19.13 1.58
N ARG A 544 -7.23 -18.07 0.97
CA ARG A 544 -7.50 -17.74 -0.45
C ARG A 544 -6.73 -18.60 -1.44
N SER A 545 -5.70 -19.30 -1.01
CA SER A 545 -5.05 -20.29 -1.87
C SER A 545 -5.90 -21.55 -2.04
N GLY A 546 -6.61 -21.92 -0.98
CA GLY A 546 -7.49 -23.11 -0.99
C GLY A 546 -8.93 -22.85 -1.41
N VAL A 547 -9.40 -21.57 -1.34
CA VAL A 547 -10.76 -21.17 -1.75
C VAL A 547 -10.70 -20.33 -3.01
N GLY A 548 -11.14 -20.87 -4.13
CA GLY A 548 -11.31 -20.16 -5.39
C GLY A 548 -12.69 -19.49 -5.44
N PHE A 549 -12.73 -18.19 -5.76
CA PHE A 549 -13.98 -17.44 -5.87
C PHE A 549 -14.07 -16.74 -7.23
N ALA A 550 -14.98 -17.21 -8.07
CA ALA A 550 -15.33 -16.54 -9.33
C ALA A 550 -16.45 -15.55 -9.06
N MET A 551 -16.14 -14.27 -9.15
CA MET A 551 -17.09 -13.17 -8.91
C MET A 551 -18.02 -13.01 -10.10
N GLN A 552 -19.23 -12.48 -9.86
CA GLN A 552 -20.22 -12.14 -10.87
C GLN A 552 -19.66 -11.16 -11.90
N ASP A 553 -19.02 -10.07 -11.42
CA ASP A 553 -18.35 -9.09 -12.25
C ASP A 553 -16.82 -9.29 -12.17
N THR A 554 -16.23 -9.67 -13.29
CA THR A 554 -14.80 -9.90 -13.38
C THR A 554 -14.07 -8.66 -13.87
N GLU A 555 -13.25 -8.06 -13.00
CA GLU A 555 -12.34 -6.97 -13.38
C GLU A 555 -11.09 -7.52 -14.04
N LEU A 556 -10.75 -7.00 -15.23
CA LEU A 556 -9.54 -7.32 -15.95
C LEU A 556 -8.56 -6.15 -15.93
N PHE A 557 -7.28 -6.46 -15.81
CA PHE A 557 -6.21 -5.48 -15.75
C PHE A 557 -5.61 -5.26 -17.14
N PHE A 558 -5.15 -4.04 -17.38
CA PHE A 558 -4.40 -3.72 -18.57
C PHE A 558 -3.14 -4.60 -18.66
N GLY A 559 -2.89 -5.18 -19.83
CA GLY A 559 -1.75 -6.06 -20.06
C GLY A 559 -2.10 -7.21 -21.00
N LYS A 560 -1.33 -8.30 -20.95
CA LYS A 560 -1.57 -9.48 -21.76
C LYS A 560 -2.66 -10.35 -21.17
N LEU A 561 -3.35 -11.13 -22.01
CA LEU A 561 -4.32 -12.13 -21.55
C LEU A 561 -3.68 -13.16 -20.61
N ARG A 562 -2.49 -13.66 -20.98
CA ARG A 562 -1.70 -14.57 -20.16
C ARG A 562 -1.50 -14.04 -18.74
N ASP A 563 -1.09 -12.76 -18.60
CA ASP A 563 -0.84 -12.12 -17.31
C ASP A 563 -2.13 -11.99 -16.49
N ASN A 564 -3.25 -11.74 -17.16
CA ASN A 564 -4.57 -11.71 -16.54
C ASN A 564 -5.01 -13.09 -16.00
N ILE A 565 -4.71 -14.17 -16.69
CA ILE A 565 -4.98 -15.53 -16.21
C ILE A 565 -4.03 -15.89 -15.06
N ALA A 566 -2.73 -15.60 -15.21
CA ALA A 566 -1.69 -15.91 -14.23
C ALA A 566 -1.71 -14.99 -13.00
N LEU A 567 -2.62 -14.01 -12.91
CA LEU A 567 -2.67 -13.03 -11.81
C LEU A 567 -2.69 -13.67 -10.42
N GLY A 568 -3.38 -14.80 -10.26
CA GLY A 568 -3.45 -15.55 -9.00
C GLY A 568 -2.22 -16.42 -8.71
N LYS A 569 -1.39 -16.69 -9.72
CA LYS A 569 -0.19 -17.52 -9.67
C LYS A 569 0.83 -17.01 -10.69
N PRO A 570 1.57 -15.92 -10.39
CA PRO A 570 2.49 -15.29 -11.35
C PRO A 570 3.60 -16.23 -11.85
N GLU A 571 3.98 -17.24 -11.04
CA GLU A 571 4.96 -18.26 -11.39
C GLU A 571 4.40 -19.42 -12.22
N ALA A 572 3.16 -19.34 -12.69
CA ALA A 572 2.54 -20.42 -13.47
C ALA A 572 3.31 -20.69 -14.76
N THR A 573 3.50 -21.97 -15.08
CA THR A 573 4.08 -22.38 -16.35
C THR A 573 3.08 -22.17 -17.48
N ASP A 574 3.58 -22.16 -18.73
CA ASP A 574 2.71 -22.04 -19.90
C ASP A 574 1.69 -23.17 -19.98
N GLU A 575 2.10 -24.41 -19.60
CA GLU A 575 1.20 -25.55 -19.56
C GLU A 575 0.08 -25.35 -18.51
N GLU A 576 0.39 -24.77 -17.35
CA GLU A 576 -0.62 -24.48 -16.32
C GLU A 576 -1.60 -23.40 -16.78
N VAL A 577 -1.11 -22.35 -17.46
CA VAL A 577 -1.95 -21.29 -18.05
C VAL A 577 -2.88 -21.89 -19.11
N LEU A 578 -2.35 -22.69 -20.03
CA LEU A 578 -3.13 -23.35 -21.08
C LEU A 578 -4.15 -24.33 -20.51
N ALA A 579 -3.80 -25.11 -19.49
CA ALA A 579 -4.73 -26.04 -18.85
C ALA A 579 -5.89 -25.30 -18.17
N ALA A 580 -5.61 -24.22 -17.43
CA ALA A 580 -6.64 -23.40 -16.79
C ALA A 580 -7.52 -22.70 -17.84
N ALA A 581 -6.94 -22.19 -18.92
CA ALA A 581 -7.63 -21.54 -20.02
C ALA A 581 -8.59 -22.51 -20.75
N ARG A 582 -8.17 -23.75 -21.00
CA ARG A 582 -9.01 -24.80 -21.59
C ARG A 582 -10.22 -25.12 -20.72
N LEU A 583 -9.99 -25.40 -19.45
CA LEU A 583 -11.05 -25.69 -18.48
C LEU A 583 -12.07 -24.54 -18.37
N ALA A 584 -11.61 -23.30 -18.43
CA ALA A 584 -12.47 -22.12 -18.37
C ALA A 584 -13.12 -21.74 -19.72
N GLY A 585 -12.68 -22.31 -20.83
CA GLY A 585 -13.21 -21.99 -22.16
C GLY A 585 -12.59 -20.78 -22.84
N VAL A 586 -11.47 -20.27 -22.34
CA VAL A 586 -10.74 -19.14 -22.93
C VAL A 586 -10.19 -19.48 -24.31
N GLU A 587 -9.78 -20.74 -24.53
CA GLU A 587 -9.21 -21.23 -25.78
C GLU A 587 -10.14 -21.01 -26.99
N ALA A 588 -11.45 -21.09 -26.78
CA ALA A 588 -12.45 -20.95 -27.86
C ALA A 588 -12.37 -19.61 -28.62
N PHE A 589 -12.08 -18.51 -27.92
CA PHE A 589 -11.95 -17.20 -28.54
C PHE A 589 -10.49 -16.78 -28.83
N VAL A 590 -9.54 -17.39 -28.13
CA VAL A 590 -8.10 -17.10 -28.33
C VAL A 590 -7.58 -17.78 -29.59
N ALA A 591 -8.07 -18.95 -29.95
CA ALA A 591 -7.65 -19.70 -31.14
C ALA A 591 -7.81 -18.91 -32.47
N GLY A 592 -8.74 -17.97 -32.52
CA GLY A 592 -8.95 -17.08 -33.67
C GLY A 592 -8.14 -15.78 -33.66
N HIS A 593 -7.40 -15.49 -32.57
CA HIS A 593 -6.67 -14.23 -32.43
C HIS A 593 -5.21 -14.37 -32.88
N PRO A 594 -4.67 -13.46 -33.76
CA PRO A 594 -3.32 -13.59 -34.30
C PRO A 594 -2.21 -13.65 -33.24
N MET A 595 -2.40 -12.99 -32.11
CA MET A 595 -1.44 -12.94 -31.00
C MET A 595 -1.67 -14.01 -29.94
N GLY A 596 -2.69 -14.87 -30.08
CA GLY A 596 -2.99 -15.90 -29.09
C GLY A 596 -3.11 -15.36 -27.66
N TYR A 597 -2.43 -15.99 -26.71
CA TYR A 597 -2.43 -15.57 -25.29
C TYR A 597 -1.66 -14.28 -25.00
N ASP A 598 -0.89 -13.77 -25.95
CA ASP A 598 -0.25 -12.45 -25.84
C ASP A 598 -1.15 -11.29 -26.26
N MET A 599 -2.42 -11.57 -26.62
CA MET A 599 -3.38 -10.52 -26.98
C MET A 599 -3.48 -9.47 -25.89
N PRO A 600 -3.50 -8.16 -26.25
CA PRO A 600 -3.63 -7.08 -25.27
C PRO A 600 -5.05 -6.99 -24.73
N ILE A 601 -5.18 -6.90 -23.41
CA ILE A 601 -6.42 -6.62 -22.69
C ILE A 601 -6.45 -5.13 -22.36
N SER A 602 -7.48 -4.43 -22.79
CA SER A 602 -7.72 -3.03 -22.43
C SER A 602 -8.14 -2.90 -20.97
N GLU A 603 -8.05 -1.69 -20.43
CA GLU A 603 -8.49 -1.36 -19.06
C GLU A 603 -9.95 -1.80 -18.83
N GLY A 604 -10.19 -2.57 -17.75
CA GLY A 604 -11.49 -3.17 -17.45
C GLY A 604 -11.98 -4.20 -18.47
N GLY A 605 -11.13 -4.61 -19.43
CA GLY A 605 -11.48 -5.57 -20.47
C GLY A 605 -12.60 -5.07 -21.43
N ARG A 606 -12.67 -3.78 -21.70
CA ARG A 606 -13.75 -3.16 -22.52
C ARG A 606 -13.85 -3.74 -23.94
N SER A 607 -12.76 -4.32 -24.46
CA SER A 607 -12.72 -4.97 -25.78
C SER A 607 -13.30 -6.38 -25.80
N LEU A 608 -13.67 -6.94 -24.64
CA LEU A 608 -14.16 -8.31 -24.49
C LEU A 608 -15.65 -8.36 -24.15
N SER A 609 -16.33 -9.40 -24.63
CA SER A 609 -17.71 -9.69 -24.21
C SER A 609 -17.79 -10.08 -22.72
N GLY A 610 -18.96 -9.94 -22.10
CA GLY A 610 -19.18 -10.34 -20.70
C GLY A 610 -18.81 -11.82 -20.46
N GLY A 611 -19.16 -12.71 -21.37
CA GLY A 611 -18.82 -14.12 -21.29
C GLY A 611 -17.31 -14.39 -21.37
N GLN A 612 -16.58 -13.66 -22.23
CA GLN A 612 -15.13 -13.77 -22.34
C GLN A 612 -14.45 -13.30 -21.03
N LYS A 613 -14.93 -12.20 -20.43
CA LYS A 613 -14.44 -11.73 -19.11
C LYS A 613 -14.65 -12.78 -18.03
N GLN A 614 -15.84 -13.39 -17.98
CA GLN A 614 -16.15 -14.44 -17.00
C GLN A 614 -15.26 -15.68 -17.20
N ALA A 615 -15.02 -16.09 -18.46
CA ALA A 615 -14.11 -17.20 -18.77
C ALA A 615 -12.69 -16.92 -18.27
N ILE A 616 -12.17 -15.70 -18.50
CA ILE A 616 -10.84 -15.30 -17.99
C ILE A 616 -10.83 -15.28 -16.45
N GLY A 617 -11.89 -14.76 -15.82
CA GLY A 617 -12.05 -14.77 -14.37
C GLY A 617 -12.04 -16.18 -13.77
N LEU A 618 -12.71 -17.12 -14.43
CA LEU A 618 -12.71 -18.53 -14.03
C LEU A 618 -11.32 -19.17 -14.23
N ALA A 619 -10.64 -18.91 -15.36
CA ALA A 619 -9.27 -19.38 -15.58
C ALA A 619 -8.31 -18.92 -14.48
N ARG A 620 -8.42 -17.64 -14.08
CA ARG A 620 -7.66 -17.03 -12.96
C ARG A 620 -7.86 -17.74 -11.64
N VAL A 621 -9.05 -18.27 -11.39
CA VAL A 621 -9.37 -19.04 -10.18
C VAL A 621 -8.84 -20.46 -10.29
N LEU A 622 -9.06 -21.13 -11.42
CA LEU A 622 -8.70 -22.53 -11.63
C LEU A 622 -7.19 -22.79 -11.68
N ILE A 623 -6.38 -21.80 -12.11
CA ILE A 623 -4.91 -21.94 -12.17
C ILE A 623 -4.27 -22.25 -10.80
N ARG A 624 -4.93 -21.85 -9.71
CA ARG A 624 -4.51 -22.13 -8.33
C ARG A 624 -4.89 -23.52 -7.84
N LYS A 625 -5.73 -24.26 -8.57
CA LYS A 625 -6.24 -25.60 -8.22
C LYS A 625 -6.87 -25.63 -6.82
N PRO A 626 -7.88 -24.76 -6.54
CA PRO A 626 -8.47 -24.65 -5.21
C PRO A 626 -9.20 -25.94 -4.80
N ARG A 627 -9.31 -26.20 -3.48
CA ARG A 627 -10.12 -27.30 -2.91
C ARG A 627 -11.59 -26.96 -2.77
N ILE A 628 -11.89 -25.68 -2.62
CA ILE A 628 -13.26 -25.12 -2.60
C ILE A 628 -13.39 -24.18 -3.77
N LEU A 629 -14.39 -24.36 -4.62
CA LEU A 629 -14.69 -23.48 -5.74
C LEU A 629 -16.07 -22.86 -5.53
N PHE A 630 -16.10 -21.56 -5.26
CA PHE A 630 -17.33 -20.79 -5.16
C PHE A 630 -17.54 -20.00 -6.46
N LEU A 631 -18.66 -20.25 -7.14
CA LEU A 631 -19.04 -19.61 -8.39
C LEU A 631 -20.26 -18.73 -8.16
N ASP A 632 -20.09 -17.42 -8.27
CA ASP A 632 -21.18 -16.45 -8.08
C ASP A 632 -21.73 -16.02 -9.44
N GLU A 633 -22.90 -16.52 -9.79
CA GLU A 633 -23.60 -16.28 -11.06
C GLU A 633 -22.68 -16.48 -12.31
N PRO A 634 -22.00 -17.62 -12.45
CA PRO A 634 -20.88 -17.80 -13.39
C PRO A 634 -21.29 -17.76 -14.87
N THR A 635 -22.57 -17.78 -15.19
CA THR A 635 -23.07 -17.72 -16.57
C THR A 635 -23.99 -16.54 -16.83
N ALA A 636 -23.96 -15.50 -15.96
CA ALA A 636 -24.87 -14.35 -16.07
C ALA A 636 -24.83 -13.67 -17.45
N HIS A 637 -23.67 -13.64 -18.10
CA HIS A 637 -23.45 -12.99 -19.39
C HIS A 637 -23.25 -13.97 -20.56
N PHE A 638 -23.55 -15.28 -20.35
CA PHE A 638 -23.41 -16.29 -21.39
C PHE A 638 -24.68 -16.41 -22.23
N ASP A 639 -24.53 -16.64 -23.53
CA ASP A 639 -25.58 -17.13 -24.38
C ASP A 639 -25.83 -18.63 -24.14
N ILE A 640 -26.89 -19.18 -24.69
CA ILE A 640 -27.32 -20.56 -24.48
C ILE A 640 -26.24 -21.57 -24.89
N ARG A 641 -25.50 -21.29 -25.97
CA ARG A 641 -24.46 -22.19 -26.46
C ARG A 641 -23.22 -22.15 -25.54
N SER A 642 -22.74 -20.96 -25.21
CA SER A 642 -21.61 -20.77 -24.29
C SER A 642 -21.92 -21.34 -22.91
N GLU A 643 -23.18 -21.24 -22.44
CA GLU A 643 -23.60 -21.85 -21.18
C GLU A 643 -23.56 -23.37 -21.24
N ALA A 644 -24.03 -23.99 -22.32
CA ALA A 644 -23.98 -25.45 -22.49
C ALA A 644 -22.52 -25.95 -22.52
N GLU A 645 -21.65 -25.29 -23.27
CA GLU A 645 -20.22 -25.61 -23.29
C GLU A 645 -19.54 -25.45 -21.93
N PHE A 646 -19.92 -24.40 -21.17
CA PHE A 646 -19.44 -24.19 -19.80
C PHE A 646 -19.89 -25.33 -18.87
N LEU A 647 -21.14 -25.73 -18.95
CA LEU A 647 -21.69 -26.84 -18.16
C LEU A 647 -20.96 -28.15 -18.44
N ASP A 648 -20.64 -28.45 -19.70
CA ASP A 648 -19.89 -29.67 -20.06
C ASP A 648 -18.47 -29.64 -19.47
N ARG A 649 -17.79 -28.50 -19.49
CA ARG A 649 -16.49 -28.34 -18.83
C ARG A 649 -16.58 -28.44 -17.31
N LEU A 650 -17.64 -27.87 -16.71
CA LEU A 650 -17.85 -27.95 -15.26
C LEU A 650 -18.12 -29.39 -14.81
N ARG A 651 -18.70 -30.28 -15.68
CA ARG A 651 -18.86 -31.70 -15.42
C ARG A 651 -17.54 -32.40 -15.23
N THR A 652 -16.50 -32.03 -15.96
CA THR A 652 -15.15 -32.62 -15.76
C THR A 652 -14.56 -32.25 -14.39
N LEU A 653 -14.88 -31.05 -13.88
CA LEU A 653 -14.51 -30.63 -12.53
C LEU A 653 -15.36 -31.32 -11.44
N ARG A 654 -16.59 -31.74 -11.77
CA ARG A 654 -17.46 -32.46 -10.85
C ARG A 654 -16.87 -33.81 -10.45
N GLU A 655 -16.13 -34.49 -11.33
CA GLU A 655 -15.47 -35.76 -11.07
C GLU A 655 -14.26 -35.62 -10.13
N ALA A 656 -13.68 -34.42 -10.03
CA ALA A 656 -12.64 -34.11 -9.08
C ALA A 656 -13.19 -34.00 -7.65
N GLN A 657 -12.40 -34.35 -6.66
CA GLN A 657 -12.74 -34.18 -5.23
C GLN A 657 -12.61 -32.72 -4.80
N ILE A 658 -13.35 -31.84 -5.48
CA ILE A 658 -13.39 -30.38 -5.21
C ILE A 658 -14.79 -30.07 -4.71
N THR A 659 -14.89 -29.35 -3.60
CA THR A 659 -16.17 -28.82 -3.12
C THR A 659 -16.59 -27.68 -4.05
N ILE A 660 -17.78 -27.78 -4.66
CA ILE A 660 -18.29 -26.76 -5.58
C ILE A 660 -19.54 -26.12 -4.98
N VAL A 661 -19.53 -24.82 -4.84
CA VAL A 661 -20.67 -24.01 -4.41
C VAL A 661 -21.06 -23.08 -5.55
N ILE A 662 -22.27 -23.19 -6.06
CA ILE A 662 -22.78 -22.38 -7.17
C ILE A 662 -23.92 -21.50 -6.69
N SER A 663 -23.69 -20.19 -6.65
CA SER A 663 -24.76 -19.22 -6.44
C SER A 663 -25.40 -18.88 -7.78
N THR A 664 -26.68 -19.18 -7.97
CA THR A 664 -27.34 -18.94 -9.24
C THR A 664 -28.86 -18.86 -9.11
N HIS A 665 -29.49 -18.25 -10.10
CA HIS A 665 -30.95 -18.29 -10.31
C HIS A 665 -31.31 -19.09 -11.58
N ARG A 666 -30.32 -19.60 -12.35
CA ARG A 666 -30.53 -20.35 -13.60
C ARG A 666 -30.69 -21.83 -13.32
N LEU A 667 -31.81 -22.41 -13.82
CA LEU A 667 -32.13 -23.81 -13.62
C LEU A 667 -31.13 -24.76 -14.28
N SER A 668 -30.51 -24.37 -15.40
CA SER A 668 -29.47 -25.16 -16.10
C SER A 668 -28.29 -25.49 -15.22
N LEU A 669 -27.81 -24.55 -14.42
CA LEU A 669 -26.70 -24.73 -13.46
C LEU A 669 -27.09 -25.62 -12.27
N LEU A 670 -28.40 -25.65 -11.90
CA LEU A 670 -28.88 -26.47 -10.79
C LEU A 670 -28.80 -27.97 -11.09
N ASN A 671 -28.69 -28.37 -12.37
CA ASN A 671 -28.46 -29.76 -12.75
C ASN A 671 -27.05 -30.26 -12.44
N MET A 672 -26.14 -29.35 -12.08
CA MET A 672 -24.74 -29.66 -11.71
C MET A 672 -24.55 -29.92 -10.22
N VAL A 673 -25.56 -29.66 -9.41
CA VAL A 673 -25.50 -29.77 -7.95
C VAL A 673 -26.49 -30.84 -7.43
N ASP A 674 -26.17 -31.43 -6.30
CA ASP A 674 -26.95 -32.50 -5.68
C ASP A 674 -27.83 -31.98 -4.54
N ARG A 675 -27.47 -30.82 -3.94
CA ARG A 675 -28.13 -30.20 -2.79
C ARG A 675 -28.33 -28.71 -3.03
N LEU A 676 -29.41 -28.16 -2.52
CA LEU A 676 -29.73 -26.76 -2.61
C LEU A 676 -29.93 -26.12 -1.24
N LEU A 677 -29.38 -24.90 -1.10
CA LEU A 677 -29.59 -23.99 0.00
C LEU A 677 -30.47 -22.82 -0.51
N LEU A 678 -31.69 -22.70 0.01
CA LEU A 678 -32.59 -21.63 -0.35
C LEU A 678 -32.47 -20.47 0.63
N PHE A 679 -32.05 -19.32 0.13
CA PHE A 679 -31.94 -18.06 0.90
C PHE A 679 -33.10 -17.11 0.60
N ASP A 680 -33.67 -16.53 1.65
CA ASP A 680 -34.59 -15.40 1.53
C ASP A 680 -34.33 -14.40 2.64
N ASN A 681 -34.23 -13.11 2.27
CA ASN A 681 -33.98 -11.99 3.22
C ASN A 681 -32.85 -12.25 4.24
N GLY A 682 -31.74 -12.80 3.77
CA GLY A 682 -30.57 -13.08 4.62
C GLY A 682 -30.69 -14.33 5.51
N ARG A 683 -31.75 -15.13 5.39
CA ARG A 683 -31.97 -16.35 6.16
C ARG A 683 -31.96 -17.59 5.28
N LEU A 684 -31.50 -18.70 5.82
CA LEU A 684 -31.64 -20.00 5.20
C LEU A 684 -33.05 -20.54 5.47
N VAL A 685 -33.85 -20.69 4.39
CA VAL A 685 -35.25 -21.11 4.47
C VAL A 685 -35.39 -22.62 4.26
N ALA A 686 -34.59 -23.18 3.36
CA ALA A 686 -34.59 -24.62 3.10
C ALA A 686 -33.18 -25.10 2.78
N ASP A 687 -32.87 -26.33 3.19
CA ASP A 687 -31.64 -27.05 2.96
C ASP A 687 -31.97 -28.52 2.70
N GLY A 688 -31.54 -29.05 1.56
CA GLY A 688 -31.80 -30.46 1.25
C GLY A 688 -31.50 -30.84 -0.18
N PRO A 689 -31.83 -32.12 -0.57
CA PRO A 689 -31.66 -32.60 -1.93
C PRO A 689 -32.34 -31.68 -2.94
N ARG A 690 -31.65 -31.46 -4.06
CA ARG A 690 -32.09 -30.52 -5.13
C ARG A 690 -33.57 -30.62 -5.46
N ASP A 691 -34.04 -31.84 -5.74
CA ASP A 691 -35.41 -32.05 -6.24
C ASP A 691 -36.47 -31.71 -5.18
N LYS A 692 -36.17 -31.94 -3.88
CA LYS A 692 -37.07 -31.57 -2.78
C LYS A 692 -37.19 -30.04 -2.64
N VAL A 693 -36.06 -29.33 -2.71
CA VAL A 693 -36.06 -27.87 -2.58
C VAL A 693 -36.69 -27.20 -3.80
N LEU A 694 -36.49 -27.75 -5.00
CA LEU A 694 -37.16 -27.26 -6.22
C LEU A 694 -38.67 -27.49 -6.18
N ALA A 695 -39.17 -28.63 -5.63
CA ALA A 695 -40.60 -28.88 -5.45
C ALA A 695 -41.25 -27.87 -4.50
N LEU A 696 -40.57 -27.50 -3.42
CA LEU A 696 -41.01 -26.43 -2.50
C LEU A 696 -41.16 -25.08 -3.19
N LEU A 697 -40.25 -24.72 -4.08
CA LEU A 697 -40.34 -23.48 -4.86
C LEU A 697 -41.48 -23.46 -5.85
N GLN A 698 -41.86 -24.62 -6.40
CA GLN A 698 -42.97 -24.77 -7.35
C GLN A 698 -44.33 -24.91 -6.67
N GLY A 699 -44.40 -24.86 -5.33
CA GLY A 699 -45.66 -25.03 -4.58
C GLY A 699 -46.25 -26.44 -4.65
N LYS A 700 -45.47 -27.45 -5.12
CA LYS A 700 -45.87 -28.86 -5.10
C LYS A 700 -45.55 -29.45 -3.74
N PRO A 701 -46.47 -30.26 -3.13
CA PRO A 701 -46.15 -30.97 -1.91
C PRO A 701 -44.94 -31.89 -2.14
N ALA A 702 -44.00 -31.89 -1.19
CA ALA A 702 -42.81 -32.74 -1.28
C ALA A 702 -43.21 -34.18 -1.50
N PRO A 703 -42.57 -34.96 -2.39
CA PRO A 703 -42.83 -36.39 -2.51
C PRO A 703 -42.59 -37.04 -1.15
N SER A 704 -43.66 -37.59 -0.56
CA SER A 704 -43.62 -38.30 0.70
C SER A 704 -42.64 -39.48 0.55
N THR A 705 -41.62 -39.55 1.35
CA THR A 705 -40.79 -40.73 1.54
C THR A 705 -41.75 -41.87 1.91
N PRO A 706 -41.69 -43.05 1.26
CA PRO A 706 -42.48 -44.16 1.71
C PRO A 706 -42.09 -44.55 3.12
N SER A 707 -43.04 -44.41 4.06
CA SER A 707 -42.89 -44.88 5.42
C SER A 707 -42.63 -46.39 5.40
N GLN A 708 -41.55 -46.83 6.03
CA GLN A 708 -41.22 -48.22 6.29
C GLN A 708 -42.15 -48.84 7.36
N ASP A 709 -43.45 -48.68 7.24
CA ASP A 709 -44.43 -49.31 8.11
C ASP A 709 -45.56 -49.96 7.27
N GLN A 710 -45.20 -50.95 6.49
CA GLN A 710 -46.10 -52.01 6.05
C GLN A 710 -45.33 -53.31 5.89
N MET A 711 -44.97 -53.93 7.03
CA MET A 711 -44.86 -55.37 7.06
C MET A 711 -46.27 -55.97 7.07
N PRO A 712 -46.61 -56.94 6.19
CA PRO A 712 -47.90 -57.60 6.23
C PRO A 712 -48.00 -58.47 7.49
N ALA A 713 -49.12 -58.29 8.21
CA ALA A 713 -49.49 -59.09 9.37
C ALA A 713 -49.55 -60.58 8.98
N ALA A 714 -48.80 -61.43 9.65
CA ALA A 714 -48.88 -62.86 9.58
C ALA A 714 -50.21 -63.34 10.17
N ALA A 715 -50.92 -64.22 9.44
CA ALA A 715 -52.21 -64.82 9.74
C ALA A 715 -52.22 -65.50 11.12
N GLU A 716 -53.18 -65.05 11.96
CA GLU A 716 -53.58 -65.76 13.20
C GLU A 716 -54.22 -67.11 12.86
N GLN A 717 -53.66 -68.20 13.41
CA GLN A 717 -54.35 -69.50 13.60
C GLN A 717 -55.03 -69.51 15.00
N PRO A 718 -56.28 -70.10 15.14
CA PRO A 718 -57.05 -70.05 16.37
C PRO A 718 -56.54 -70.96 17.44
N ALA A 719 -56.40 -70.49 18.66
CA ALA A 719 -56.07 -71.27 19.86
C ALA A 719 -57.33 -71.94 20.40
N SER A 720 -57.19 -73.26 20.71
CA SER A 720 -58.13 -74.00 21.56
C SER A 720 -57.78 -73.85 23.05
N PRO A 721 -58.80 -74.03 23.95
CA PRO A 721 -58.71 -73.62 25.35
C PRO A 721 -58.33 -74.77 26.30
N MET A 722 -57.80 -74.49 27.43
CA MET A 722 -57.75 -75.15 28.75
C MET A 722 -56.38 -74.94 29.39
N ALA A 723 -56.17 -74.66 30.65
CA ALA A 723 -56.89 -74.90 31.88
C ALA A 723 -56.34 -74.01 33.02
N ARG A 724 -57.17 -73.76 34.00
CA ARG A 724 -56.86 -73.10 35.28
C ARG A 724 -55.84 -73.95 36.09
N SER A 725 -54.92 -73.23 36.81
CA SER A 725 -54.57 -73.64 38.16
C SER A 725 -53.85 -72.54 38.90
N ASN A 726 -54.39 -72.05 39.89
CA ASN A 726 -54.06 -71.46 41.19
C ASN A 726 -52.62 -71.62 41.70
N VAL A 727 -52.29 -70.64 42.49
CA VAL A 727 -51.66 -70.68 43.85
C VAL A 727 -50.29 -69.97 43.98
N VAL A 728 -50.38 -68.92 44.79
CA VAL A 728 -49.56 -68.27 45.78
C VAL A 728 -48.65 -67.16 45.25
#